data_f28d288dd5dff14d9c2edbf4dd39ef2f
#
_entry.id   f28d288dd5dff14d9c2edbf4dd39ef2f
#
_cell.length_a   1.000
_cell.length_b   1.000
_cell.length_c   1.000
_cell.angle_alpha   90.00
_cell.angle_beta   90.00
_cell.angle_gamma   90.00
#
_symmetry.space_group_name_H-M   'P 1'
#
loop_
_entity.id
_entity.type
_entity.pdbx_description
1 polymer ?
#
loop_
_entity_poly.entity_id
_entity_poly.type
_entity_poly.pdbx_seq_one_letter_code
_entity_poly.pdbx_strand_id
1 'polypeptide(L)'
;MSRATPWVPGRYPHTRRDNNIDYYKSTQKGEISISDPYQHLEDHDSPETDQFTTVQAAFTRQYLDRNPNLQRLESAFNNCNNYPKFYAPQLRDDGRYYWFYNSGLDAQTAFYRSRDCTLPNLEHATDSGGEMFFDTNVLSESGTAALATYAFSPCGLFFAYGISLSGSDFTSVFIRKTSCPLTEDVDMNDDKGRFPEEIKYVKFSAICWTPDSKGFFYQRYPEITDSSQESETIATEGDVDAMIYYHRLGTAQEEDILVFKDEENPERMFHVEVTEDGKHIFLYILKDSSRQNLLWQAEFDPDNIGLDIKWNRIVEEWGAEYDAITSKGSVLYLRTNHSAPQYKVITVDVSKNNAVNELIPESDAFMSSILSVNKDYFAVVYKRNVKDELYIYDASGKEIERLAKDFVGSASVTAREKQPFFFVSLTGFTSPGTLARYDFTEPDKQKWSIFRNTKLNGLNTEDFEASQVWYKSKDGTPIPMFIVRHKSTQFDGKAPALQYGYGGFSISIDPFFSSTILTFIQKYGMIFAVPSIRGGGEFGEDWHLAGCREKKENCFDDFIAATEFLVKNKYAAQGKVIINGGSNGGLLVTACVNRAPEGTFGCAIAEVGVHDLLKFHKFTIGKAWISDYGNPDEPDDFDFIFPLSPLHNIPKDKILPPTLLLTADHDDRVVPMHSFKYAAELQHSHAQNPHPLLLRVEKMAGHGAGKSTQQKIKEHADKWGFAAQSLGLEWRDVPAPTKHRTA
;
A
#
# COMPACT_ATOMS: atom_id res chain seq x y z
N MET A 1 1.92 38.67 15.19
CA MET A 1 2.32 37.27 14.89
C MET A 1 3.30 36.84 15.97
N SER A 2 2.94 35.92 16.87
CA SER A 2 3.89 35.38 17.86
C SER A 2 4.88 34.50 17.09
N ARG A 3 6.18 34.82 17.19
CA ARG A 3 7.22 33.91 16.66
C ARG A 3 7.18 32.65 17.48
N ALA A 4 7.13 31.47 16.79
CA ALA A 4 7.24 30.18 17.46
C ALA A 4 8.48 30.20 18.38
N THR A 5 8.34 29.63 19.58
CA THR A 5 9.48 29.52 20.52
C THR A 5 10.56 28.66 19.85
N PRO A 6 11.82 29.16 19.79
CA PRO A 6 12.91 28.40 19.17
C PRO A 6 13.08 27.01 19.77
N TRP A 7 13.50 26.05 18.96
CA TRP A 7 13.91 24.74 19.43
C TRP A 7 15.10 24.88 20.39
N VAL A 8 15.06 24.12 21.50
CA VAL A 8 16.16 24.10 22.48
C VAL A 8 16.78 22.72 22.48
N PRO A 9 18.01 22.54 21.99
CA PRO A 9 18.71 21.25 22.02
C PRO A 9 18.89 20.66 23.43
N GLY A 10 19.15 19.36 23.53
CA GLY A 10 19.52 18.69 24.77
C GLY A 10 18.38 18.40 25.75
N ARG A 11 17.11 18.52 25.33
CA ARG A 11 15.93 18.35 26.20
C ARG A 11 15.08 17.11 25.85
N TYR A 12 15.67 16.10 25.20
CA TYR A 12 14.95 14.88 24.90
C TYR A 12 14.61 14.08 26.16
N PRO A 13 13.50 13.33 26.16
CA PRO A 13 13.22 12.37 27.21
C PRO A 13 14.38 11.38 27.36
N HIS A 14 14.69 11.03 28.61
CA HIS A 14 15.73 10.05 28.89
C HIS A 14 15.22 8.64 28.54
N THR A 15 16.02 7.89 27.77
CA THR A 15 15.80 6.48 27.46
C THR A 15 16.95 5.68 28.04
N ARG A 16 16.64 4.58 28.74
CA ARG A 16 17.66 3.67 29.30
C ARG A 16 18.51 3.08 28.20
N ARG A 17 19.79 2.86 28.49
CA ARG A 17 20.75 2.20 27.58
C ARG A 17 21.34 0.99 28.29
N ASP A 18 21.26 -0.16 27.67
CA ASP A 18 21.82 -1.40 28.16
C ASP A 18 23.15 -1.73 27.46
N ASN A 19 23.85 -2.73 27.97
CA ASN A 19 25.09 -3.22 27.38
C ASN A 19 24.87 -4.49 26.54
N ASN A 20 23.70 -4.60 25.88
CA ASN A 20 23.39 -5.73 25.02
C ASN A 20 24.25 -5.69 23.75
N ILE A 21 24.70 -6.86 23.33
CA ILE A 21 25.55 -7.05 22.15
C ILE A 21 24.99 -8.19 21.32
N ASP A 22 24.72 -7.92 20.07
CA ASP A 22 24.39 -8.91 19.06
C ASP A 22 25.66 -9.34 18.32
N TYR A 23 25.71 -10.61 17.90
CA TYR A 23 26.83 -11.19 17.18
C TYR A 23 26.41 -11.60 15.79
N TYR A 24 27.14 -11.14 14.80
CA TYR A 24 26.94 -11.45 13.39
C TYR A 24 28.21 -12.02 12.78
N LYS A 25 28.08 -12.70 11.65
CA LYS A 25 29.21 -13.17 10.87
C LYS A 25 29.37 -12.32 9.61
N SER A 26 30.59 -11.96 9.28
CA SER A 26 30.97 -11.23 8.07
C SER A 26 31.98 -12.07 7.30
N THR A 27 31.79 -12.22 6.00
CA THR A 27 32.79 -12.87 5.14
C THR A 27 34.11 -12.10 5.10
N GLN A 28 34.03 -10.76 5.20
CA GLN A 28 35.19 -9.89 5.11
C GLN A 28 35.95 -9.72 6.45
N LYS A 29 35.23 -9.77 7.59
CA LYS A 29 35.77 -9.37 8.90
C LYS A 29 35.66 -10.45 9.97
N GLY A 30 35.06 -11.61 9.67
CA GLY A 30 34.83 -12.68 10.65
C GLY A 30 33.64 -12.37 11.57
N GLU A 31 33.76 -12.69 12.86
CA GLU A 31 32.73 -12.40 13.84
C GLU A 31 32.73 -10.90 14.20
N ILE A 32 31.54 -10.30 14.21
CA ILE A 32 31.31 -8.88 14.49
C ILE A 32 30.35 -8.74 15.66
N SER A 33 30.72 -7.92 16.64
CA SER A 33 29.89 -7.55 17.77
C SER A 33 29.23 -6.18 17.51
N ILE A 34 27.91 -6.12 17.56
CA ILE A 34 27.12 -4.90 17.38
C ILE A 34 26.40 -4.58 18.69
N SER A 35 26.61 -3.38 19.22
CA SER A 35 25.89 -2.91 20.40
C SER A 35 24.42 -2.65 20.08
N ASP A 36 23.53 -3.17 20.91
CA ASP A 36 22.09 -2.93 20.85
C ASP A 36 21.58 -2.39 22.21
N PRO A 37 21.82 -1.13 22.51
CA PRO A 37 21.51 -0.56 23.81
C PRO A 37 20.03 -0.39 24.08
N TYR A 38 19.15 -0.55 23.09
CA TYR A 38 17.72 -0.36 23.18
C TYR A 38 16.92 -1.64 22.87
N GLN A 39 17.54 -2.81 23.01
CA GLN A 39 16.86 -4.09 22.79
C GLN A 39 15.57 -4.24 23.61
N HIS A 40 15.51 -3.66 24.81
CA HIS A 40 14.30 -3.67 25.65
C HIS A 40 13.07 -3.00 25.00
N LEU A 41 13.27 -2.14 23.99
CA LEU A 41 12.17 -1.52 23.23
C LEU A 41 11.61 -2.45 22.12
N GLU A 42 12.16 -3.65 21.96
CA GLU A 42 11.62 -4.71 21.09
C GLU A 42 10.39 -5.36 21.72
N ASP A 43 10.30 -5.37 23.04
CA ASP A 43 9.12 -5.80 23.78
C ASP A 43 8.11 -4.63 23.90
N HIS A 44 7.17 -4.60 22.95
CA HIS A 44 6.18 -3.53 22.87
C HIS A 44 5.12 -3.60 23.99
N ASP A 45 4.91 -4.77 24.61
CA ASP A 45 3.96 -4.97 25.70
C ASP A 45 4.54 -4.61 27.09
N SER A 46 5.84 -4.35 27.15
CA SER A 46 6.46 -4.02 28.43
C SER A 46 5.98 -2.65 28.92
N PRO A 47 5.75 -2.51 30.26
CA PRO A 47 5.41 -1.21 30.84
C PRO A 47 6.44 -0.12 30.57
N GLU A 48 7.71 -0.48 30.37
CA GLU A 48 8.79 0.46 30.04
C GLU A 48 8.63 1.02 28.62
N THR A 49 8.28 0.17 27.65
CA THR A 49 8.01 0.59 26.27
C THR A 49 6.76 1.46 26.20
N ASP A 50 5.69 1.12 26.92
CA ASP A 50 4.50 1.97 26.98
C ASP A 50 4.81 3.35 27.59
N GLN A 51 5.60 3.38 28.68
CA GLN A 51 6.07 4.62 29.26
C GLN A 51 6.92 5.43 28.25
N PHE A 52 7.85 4.78 27.55
CA PHE A 52 8.66 5.43 26.51
C PHE A 52 7.78 6.07 25.43
N THR A 53 6.84 5.33 24.86
CA THR A 53 5.95 5.83 23.81
C THR A 53 5.08 6.99 24.29
N THR A 54 4.55 6.90 25.52
CA THR A 54 3.73 7.95 26.13
C THR A 54 4.51 9.23 26.31
N VAL A 55 5.73 9.15 26.85
CA VAL A 55 6.59 10.32 27.09
C VAL A 55 7.06 10.94 25.76
N GLN A 56 7.43 10.13 24.77
CA GLN A 56 7.84 10.60 23.44
C GLN A 56 6.66 11.28 22.71
N ALA A 57 5.46 10.69 22.77
CA ALA A 57 4.28 11.29 22.17
C ALA A 57 3.93 12.65 22.80
N ALA A 58 3.98 12.76 24.12
CA ALA A 58 3.73 14.01 24.83
C ALA A 58 4.77 15.08 24.51
N PHE A 59 6.05 14.70 24.44
CA PHE A 59 7.14 15.58 24.08
C PHE A 59 6.99 16.12 22.63
N THR A 60 6.69 15.26 21.69
CA THR A 60 6.45 15.61 20.29
C THR A 60 5.22 16.51 20.17
N ARG A 61 4.12 16.19 20.88
CA ARG A 61 2.90 17.01 20.86
C ARG A 61 3.16 18.43 21.33
N GLN A 62 3.94 18.63 22.41
CA GLN A 62 4.32 19.96 22.88
C GLN A 62 5.05 20.79 21.83
N TYR A 63 5.83 20.15 20.94
CA TYR A 63 6.50 20.86 19.83
C TYR A 63 5.51 21.19 18.72
N LEU A 64 4.70 20.23 18.29
CA LEU A 64 3.74 20.40 17.20
C LEU A 64 2.67 21.44 17.52
N ASP A 65 2.19 21.51 18.75
CA ASP A 65 1.17 22.48 19.20
C ASP A 65 1.66 23.93 19.20
N ARG A 66 2.97 24.15 19.09
CA ARG A 66 3.53 25.51 18.92
C ARG A 66 3.37 26.06 17.52
N ASN A 67 2.94 25.25 16.55
CA ASN A 67 2.72 25.70 15.18
C ASN A 67 1.47 26.60 15.12
N PRO A 68 1.62 27.91 14.82
CA PRO A 68 0.48 28.83 14.80
C PRO A 68 -0.52 28.54 13.67
N ASN A 69 -0.12 27.72 12.69
CA ASN A 69 -0.95 27.35 11.55
C ASN A 69 -1.54 25.93 11.66
N LEU A 70 -1.32 25.19 12.76
CA LEU A 70 -1.78 23.80 12.87
C LEU A 70 -3.29 23.67 12.68
N GLN A 71 -4.09 24.48 13.38
CA GLN A 71 -5.55 24.49 13.24
C GLN A 71 -6.01 24.95 11.84
N ARG A 72 -5.27 25.87 11.22
CA ARG A 72 -5.56 26.28 9.83
C ARG A 72 -5.30 25.14 8.85
N LEU A 73 -4.24 24.35 9.05
CA LEU A 73 -3.96 23.15 8.27
C LEU A 73 -5.06 22.10 8.43
N GLU A 74 -5.42 21.77 9.67
CA GLU A 74 -6.53 20.83 9.93
C GLU A 74 -7.83 21.29 9.24
N SER A 75 -8.19 22.56 9.38
CA SER A 75 -9.37 23.12 8.76
C SER A 75 -9.30 23.06 7.22
N ALA A 76 -8.14 23.37 6.64
CA ALA A 76 -7.93 23.30 5.20
C ALA A 76 -8.02 21.86 4.68
N PHE A 77 -7.46 20.90 5.43
CA PHE A 77 -7.49 19.48 5.07
C PHE A 77 -8.87 18.86 5.27
N ASN A 78 -9.62 19.24 6.31
CA ASN A 78 -11.03 18.88 6.43
C ASN A 78 -11.81 19.37 5.22
N ASN A 79 -11.66 20.63 4.83
CA ASN A 79 -12.38 21.21 3.70
C ASN A 79 -12.05 20.54 2.37
N CYS A 80 -10.76 20.32 2.06
CA CYS A 80 -10.36 19.72 0.79
C CYS A 80 -10.64 18.20 0.72
N ASN A 81 -10.86 17.53 1.83
CA ASN A 81 -11.26 16.11 1.87
C ASN A 81 -12.78 15.92 1.90
N ASN A 82 -13.53 16.98 2.17
CA ASN A 82 -15.00 16.94 2.24
C ASN A 82 -15.63 16.98 0.85
N TYR A 83 -15.53 15.88 0.11
CA TYR A 83 -16.18 15.67 -1.18
C TYR A 83 -16.59 14.21 -1.35
N PRO A 84 -17.66 13.92 -2.07
CA PRO A 84 -18.13 12.55 -2.31
C PRO A 84 -17.11 11.73 -3.09
N LYS A 85 -16.74 10.59 -2.53
CA LYS A 85 -15.80 9.63 -3.13
C LYS A 85 -16.57 8.39 -3.56
N PHE A 86 -16.53 8.08 -4.86
CA PHE A 86 -17.17 6.92 -5.45
C PHE A 86 -16.14 6.00 -6.07
N TYR A 87 -16.36 4.70 -5.90
CA TYR A 87 -15.60 3.66 -6.56
C TYR A 87 -16.44 2.99 -7.65
N ALA A 88 -15.79 2.24 -8.53
CA ALA A 88 -16.46 1.60 -9.66
C ALA A 88 -17.55 0.63 -9.21
N PRO A 89 -18.78 0.70 -9.75
CA PRO A 89 -19.84 -0.25 -9.45
C PRO A 89 -19.47 -1.65 -9.98
N GLN A 90 -19.82 -2.68 -9.23
CA GLN A 90 -19.61 -4.07 -9.59
C GLN A 90 -20.96 -4.80 -9.58
N LEU A 91 -21.36 -5.37 -10.73
CA LEU A 91 -22.55 -6.19 -10.81
C LEU A 91 -22.26 -7.55 -10.15
N ARG A 92 -23.09 -7.96 -9.20
CA ARG A 92 -23.00 -9.24 -8.51
C ARG A 92 -24.08 -10.24 -8.99
N ASP A 93 -23.96 -11.46 -8.52
CA ASP A 93 -24.79 -12.56 -9.02
C ASP A 93 -26.24 -12.54 -8.48
N ASP A 94 -26.54 -11.68 -7.50
CA ASP A 94 -27.89 -11.33 -7.11
C ASP A 94 -28.57 -10.30 -8.07
N GLY A 95 -27.87 -9.90 -9.12
CA GLY A 95 -28.30 -8.94 -10.12
C GLY A 95 -28.17 -7.48 -9.72
N ARG A 96 -27.65 -7.18 -8.54
CA ARG A 96 -27.45 -5.81 -8.08
C ARG A 96 -26.04 -5.31 -8.33
N TYR A 97 -25.92 -3.98 -8.48
CA TYR A 97 -24.64 -3.30 -8.52
C TYR A 97 -24.23 -2.88 -7.11
N TYR A 98 -22.95 -3.03 -6.78
CA TYR A 98 -22.36 -2.68 -5.50
C TYR A 98 -21.17 -1.75 -5.68
N TRP A 99 -21.02 -0.73 -4.84
CA TRP A 99 -19.89 0.20 -4.88
C TRP A 99 -19.56 0.76 -3.50
N PHE A 100 -18.31 1.11 -3.32
CA PHE A 100 -17.90 1.87 -2.15
C PHE A 100 -18.22 3.35 -2.33
N TYR A 101 -18.63 3.97 -1.25
CA TYR A 101 -18.93 5.40 -1.19
C TYR A 101 -18.57 5.96 0.18
N ASN A 102 -18.00 7.19 0.19
CA ASN A 102 -17.79 7.99 1.37
C ASN A 102 -18.30 9.40 1.07
N SER A 103 -19.12 9.97 1.94
CA SER A 103 -19.72 11.30 1.74
C SER A 103 -18.66 12.42 1.73
N GLY A 104 -17.47 12.15 2.28
CA GLY A 104 -16.33 13.05 2.34
C GLY A 104 -15.53 12.88 3.62
N LEU A 105 -16.17 12.93 4.77
CA LEU A 105 -15.56 12.90 6.09
C LEU A 105 -16.00 11.71 6.96
N ASP A 106 -16.75 10.76 6.43
CA ASP A 106 -17.09 9.54 7.15
C ASP A 106 -15.80 8.83 7.59
N ALA A 107 -15.79 8.27 8.79
CA ALA A 107 -14.59 7.66 9.36
C ALA A 107 -14.02 6.56 8.44
N GLN A 108 -14.89 5.64 8.00
CA GLN A 108 -14.60 4.61 7.03
C GLN A 108 -15.52 4.74 5.81
N THR A 109 -15.08 4.18 4.69
CA THR A 109 -15.89 4.10 3.46
C THR A 109 -16.89 2.98 3.60
N ALA A 110 -18.19 3.26 3.37
CA ALA A 110 -19.25 2.27 3.43
C ALA A 110 -19.55 1.63 2.07
N PHE A 111 -20.17 0.46 2.08
CA PHE A 111 -20.51 -0.30 0.90
C PHE A 111 -22.00 -0.13 0.59
N TYR A 112 -22.30 0.33 -0.60
CA TYR A 112 -23.65 0.62 -1.10
C TYR A 112 -24.03 -0.33 -2.21
N ARG A 113 -25.34 -0.44 -2.47
CA ARG A 113 -25.86 -1.23 -3.59
C ARG A 113 -27.01 -0.52 -4.30
N SER A 114 -27.29 -0.93 -5.53
CA SER A 114 -28.45 -0.46 -6.27
C SER A 114 -29.77 -0.97 -5.63
N ARG A 115 -30.80 -0.13 -5.69
CA ARG A 115 -32.13 -0.49 -5.15
C ARG A 115 -32.82 -1.58 -5.96
N ASP A 116 -32.45 -1.68 -7.23
CA ASP A 116 -32.96 -2.68 -8.19
C ASP A 116 -31.77 -3.28 -8.99
N CYS A 117 -32.06 -4.05 -10.02
CA CYS A 117 -31.05 -4.70 -10.86
C CYS A 117 -30.53 -3.77 -11.99
N THR A 118 -30.78 -2.46 -11.93
CA THR A 118 -30.30 -1.53 -12.96
C THR A 118 -29.02 -0.82 -12.52
N LEU A 119 -28.18 -0.46 -13.48
CA LEU A 119 -26.99 0.35 -13.23
C LEU A 119 -27.46 1.75 -12.75
N PRO A 120 -27.04 2.21 -11.56
CA PRO A 120 -27.44 3.51 -11.06
C PRO A 120 -26.81 4.62 -11.89
N ASN A 121 -27.55 5.70 -12.11
CA ASN A 121 -27.00 6.91 -12.71
C ASN A 121 -26.25 7.72 -11.63
N LEU A 122 -24.93 7.56 -11.57
CA LEU A 122 -24.08 8.24 -10.59
C LEU A 122 -23.41 9.51 -11.15
N GLU A 123 -23.64 9.88 -12.42
CA GLU A 123 -22.96 11.01 -13.07
C GLU A 123 -23.11 12.32 -12.31
N HIS A 124 -24.31 12.58 -11.79
CA HIS A 124 -24.63 13.80 -11.07
C HIS A 124 -25.08 13.55 -9.62
N ALA A 125 -24.88 12.33 -9.11
CA ALA A 125 -25.26 11.99 -7.75
C ALA A 125 -24.50 12.86 -6.74
N THR A 126 -25.25 13.50 -5.83
CA THR A 126 -24.74 14.31 -4.71
C THR A 126 -24.69 13.51 -3.39
N ASP A 127 -25.39 12.39 -3.37
CA ASP A 127 -25.41 11.38 -2.31
C ASP A 127 -24.87 10.05 -2.83
N SER A 128 -25.03 8.97 -2.07
CA SER A 128 -24.54 7.64 -2.44
C SER A 128 -25.11 7.07 -3.75
N GLY A 129 -26.27 7.56 -4.21
CA GLY A 129 -26.98 7.07 -5.39
C GLY A 129 -27.66 5.70 -5.22
N GLY A 130 -27.58 5.08 -4.04
CA GLY A 130 -28.14 3.76 -3.76
C GLY A 130 -28.66 3.59 -2.35
N GLU A 131 -28.75 2.34 -1.90
CA GLU A 131 -29.03 2.01 -0.50
C GLU A 131 -27.76 1.47 0.17
N MET A 132 -27.56 1.78 1.44
CA MET A 132 -26.44 1.29 2.23
C MET A 132 -26.59 -0.23 2.39
N PHE A 133 -25.48 -0.96 2.18
CA PHE A 133 -25.45 -2.41 2.32
C PHE A 133 -24.61 -2.85 3.51
N PHE A 134 -23.41 -2.26 3.67
CA PHE A 134 -22.51 -2.64 4.74
C PHE A 134 -21.72 -1.44 5.22
N ASP A 135 -21.89 -1.09 6.48
CA ASP A 135 -21.23 0.05 7.13
C ASP A 135 -20.35 -0.40 8.29
N THR A 136 -19.04 -0.35 8.11
CA THR A 136 -18.08 -0.67 9.19
C THR A 136 -18.04 0.40 10.29
N ASN A 137 -18.55 1.61 10.04
CA ASN A 137 -18.60 2.67 11.05
C ASN A 137 -19.47 2.31 12.25
N VAL A 138 -20.42 1.38 12.07
CA VAL A 138 -21.29 0.90 13.16
C VAL A 138 -20.64 -0.18 14.05
N LEU A 139 -19.45 -0.69 13.65
CA LEU A 139 -18.75 -1.75 14.39
C LEU A 139 -17.76 -1.22 15.43
N SER A 140 -17.48 0.07 15.46
CA SER A 140 -16.51 0.68 16.37
C SER A 140 -16.83 2.15 16.61
N GLU A 141 -16.99 2.56 17.86
CA GLU A 141 -17.17 3.97 18.25
C GLU A 141 -15.97 4.86 17.83
N SER A 142 -14.76 4.28 17.85
CA SER A 142 -13.53 4.97 17.43
C SER A 142 -13.39 5.11 15.92
N GLY A 143 -14.20 4.38 15.13
CA GLY A 143 -14.08 4.31 13.68
C GLY A 143 -12.85 3.57 13.19
N THR A 144 -12.26 2.68 14.00
CA THR A 144 -11.04 1.92 13.69
C THR A 144 -11.32 0.49 13.21
N ALA A 145 -12.57 0.03 13.22
CA ALA A 145 -12.96 -1.20 12.56
C ALA A 145 -13.02 -0.97 11.04
N ALA A 146 -12.26 -1.73 10.28
CA ALA A 146 -12.15 -1.58 8.84
C ALA A 146 -12.41 -2.90 8.09
N LEU A 147 -13.08 -2.80 6.94
CA LEU A 147 -13.25 -3.91 6.03
C LEU A 147 -11.91 -4.18 5.32
N ALA A 148 -11.23 -5.27 5.70
CA ALA A 148 -9.92 -5.65 5.17
C ALA A 148 -10.02 -6.52 3.91
N THR A 149 -10.95 -7.46 3.90
CA THR A 149 -11.21 -8.36 2.77
C THR A 149 -12.69 -8.67 2.67
N TYR A 150 -13.16 -9.03 1.47
CA TYR A 150 -14.55 -9.47 1.29
C TYR A 150 -14.71 -10.27 0.01
N ALA A 151 -15.73 -11.14 0.00
CA ALA A 151 -16.13 -11.85 -1.19
C ALA A 151 -17.63 -12.16 -1.17
N PHE A 152 -18.29 -12.03 -2.33
CA PHE A 152 -19.65 -12.49 -2.54
C PHE A 152 -19.61 -13.95 -3.01
N SER A 153 -20.54 -14.76 -2.51
CA SER A 153 -20.70 -16.13 -3.03
C SER A 153 -21.19 -16.12 -4.49
N PRO A 154 -20.82 -17.13 -5.29
CA PRO A 154 -21.28 -17.26 -6.68
C PRO A 154 -22.81 -17.34 -6.84
N CYS A 155 -23.56 -17.80 -5.82
CA CYS A 155 -25.02 -17.77 -5.85
C CYS A 155 -25.63 -16.39 -5.52
N GLY A 156 -24.82 -15.40 -5.13
CA GLY A 156 -25.27 -14.06 -4.77
C GLY A 156 -25.98 -13.94 -3.41
N LEU A 157 -26.11 -15.02 -2.64
CA LEU A 157 -26.88 -15.04 -1.39
C LEU A 157 -26.06 -14.69 -0.15
N PHE A 158 -24.73 -14.81 -0.22
CA PHE A 158 -23.84 -14.65 0.93
C PHE A 158 -22.73 -13.63 0.64
N PHE A 159 -22.35 -12.94 1.70
CA PHE A 159 -21.25 -11.96 1.73
C PHE A 159 -20.35 -12.35 2.89
N ALA A 160 -19.14 -12.84 2.58
CA ALA A 160 -18.09 -13.06 3.57
C ALA A 160 -17.20 -11.82 3.66
N TYR A 161 -16.84 -11.42 4.87
CA TYR A 161 -16.09 -10.19 5.10
C TYR A 161 -15.14 -10.32 6.29
N GLY A 162 -13.90 -9.85 6.11
CA GLY A 162 -12.88 -9.79 7.16
C GLY A 162 -12.81 -8.40 7.77
N ILE A 163 -12.88 -8.32 9.09
CA ILE A 163 -12.75 -7.07 9.85
C ILE A 163 -11.37 -7.02 10.50
N SER A 164 -10.64 -5.96 10.21
CA SER A 164 -9.43 -5.56 10.92
C SER A 164 -9.81 -4.58 12.01
N LEU A 165 -9.27 -4.77 13.21
CA LEU A 165 -9.40 -3.83 14.32
C LEU A 165 -8.08 -3.07 14.50
N SER A 166 -8.18 -1.78 14.75
CA SER A 166 -7.02 -0.89 15.01
C SER A 166 -5.90 -0.97 13.97
N GLY A 167 -6.23 -1.44 12.74
CA GLY A 167 -5.29 -1.51 11.63
C GLY A 167 -4.34 -2.70 11.64
N SER A 168 -4.58 -3.72 12.47
CA SER A 168 -3.87 -5.00 12.43
C SER A 168 -4.00 -5.70 11.08
N ASP A 169 -2.97 -6.42 10.64
CA ASP A 169 -3.03 -7.29 9.46
C ASP A 169 -3.81 -8.58 9.74
N PHE A 170 -4.02 -8.94 11.01
CA PHE A 170 -4.95 -10.01 11.38
C PHE A 170 -6.40 -9.56 11.21
N THR A 171 -7.23 -10.46 10.73
CA THR A 171 -8.67 -10.23 10.55
C THR A 171 -9.48 -11.38 11.11
N SER A 172 -10.67 -11.06 11.64
CA SER A 172 -11.75 -12.04 11.85
C SER A 172 -12.68 -12.02 10.65
N VAL A 173 -12.96 -13.19 10.08
CA VAL A 173 -13.87 -13.32 8.94
C VAL A 173 -15.24 -13.75 9.42
N PHE A 174 -16.26 -13.05 8.94
CA PHE A 174 -17.67 -13.26 9.22
C PHE A 174 -18.44 -13.46 7.93
N ILE A 175 -19.63 -14.06 8.02
CA ILE A 175 -20.50 -14.29 6.88
C ILE A 175 -21.89 -13.76 7.19
N ARG A 176 -22.52 -13.11 6.20
CA ARG A 176 -23.91 -12.65 6.31
C ARG A 176 -24.69 -12.90 5.01
N LYS A 177 -26.01 -12.89 5.13
CA LYS A 177 -26.89 -12.94 3.95
C LYS A 177 -26.88 -11.59 3.24
N THR A 178 -26.78 -11.61 1.92
CA THR A 178 -26.86 -10.37 1.10
C THR A 178 -28.23 -9.67 1.24
N SER A 179 -29.28 -10.43 1.58
CA SER A 179 -30.63 -9.88 1.87
C SER A 179 -30.72 -9.11 3.18
N CYS A 180 -29.71 -9.19 4.06
CA CYS A 180 -29.69 -8.59 5.39
C CYS A 180 -28.51 -7.59 5.49
N PRO A 181 -28.66 -6.32 5.08
CA PRO A 181 -27.61 -5.29 5.22
C PRO A 181 -27.20 -5.07 6.68
N LEU A 182 -25.97 -4.55 6.88
CA LEU A 182 -25.49 -4.02 8.16
C LEU A 182 -25.40 -2.49 8.04
N THR A 183 -26.37 -1.78 8.60
CA THR A 183 -26.51 -0.32 8.44
C THR A 183 -26.73 0.42 9.74
N GLU A 184 -26.96 -0.30 10.82
CA GLU A 184 -27.25 0.22 12.16
C GLU A 184 -26.39 -0.52 13.17
N ASP A 185 -26.11 0.10 14.30
CA ASP A 185 -25.43 -0.54 15.43
C ASP A 185 -26.33 -1.67 15.95
N VAL A 186 -25.83 -2.90 15.83
CA VAL A 186 -26.52 -4.11 16.29
C VAL A 186 -25.56 -4.86 17.20
N ASP A 187 -26.05 -5.24 18.38
CA ASP A 187 -25.31 -6.19 19.22
C ASP A 187 -24.97 -7.42 18.36
N MET A 188 -23.69 -7.78 18.32
CA MET A 188 -23.18 -8.89 17.52
C MET A 188 -23.93 -10.21 17.77
N ASN A 189 -24.53 -10.37 18.97
CA ASN A 189 -25.34 -11.53 19.33
C ASN A 189 -26.78 -11.45 18.79
N ASP A 190 -27.26 -10.27 18.43
CA ASP A 190 -28.62 -10.01 17.92
C ASP A 190 -28.65 -9.81 16.39
N ASP A 191 -27.49 -9.80 15.72
CA ASP A 191 -27.40 -9.63 14.26
C ASP A 191 -27.92 -10.88 13.52
N LYS A 192 -29.24 -10.92 13.29
CA LYS A 192 -29.94 -12.02 12.60
C LYS A 192 -29.51 -12.21 11.13
N GLY A 193 -28.80 -11.25 10.56
CA GLY A 193 -28.27 -11.33 9.20
C GLY A 193 -26.95 -12.06 9.12
N ARG A 194 -26.23 -12.15 10.22
CA ARG A 194 -24.93 -12.80 10.35
C ARG A 194 -25.08 -14.28 10.69
N PHE A 195 -24.20 -15.10 10.14
CA PHE A 195 -24.02 -16.46 10.59
C PHE A 195 -23.25 -16.49 11.93
N PRO A 196 -23.44 -17.54 12.77
CA PRO A 196 -22.83 -17.58 14.09
C PRO A 196 -21.31 -17.76 14.06
N GLU A 197 -20.77 -18.34 12.98
CA GLU A 197 -19.34 -18.61 12.86
C GLU A 197 -18.49 -17.32 12.77
N GLU A 198 -17.34 -17.35 13.43
CA GLU A 198 -16.26 -16.38 13.37
C GLU A 198 -14.97 -17.12 13.06
N ILE A 199 -14.27 -16.72 12.00
CA ILE A 199 -13.06 -17.37 11.53
C ILE A 199 -11.88 -16.48 11.88
N LYS A 200 -11.03 -16.94 12.79
CA LYS A 200 -9.90 -16.22 13.38
C LYS A 200 -8.56 -16.61 12.78
N TYR A 201 -7.52 -15.89 13.17
CA TYR A 201 -6.11 -16.11 12.76
C TYR A 201 -5.88 -15.97 11.25
N VAL A 202 -6.74 -15.22 10.58
CA VAL A 202 -6.66 -14.94 9.15
C VAL A 202 -5.74 -13.74 8.92
N LYS A 203 -4.67 -13.92 8.13
CA LYS A 203 -3.72 -12.86 7.78
C LYS A 203 -3.25 -13.07 6.34
N PHE A 204 -3.16 -11.99 5.56
CA PHE A 204 -2.75 -12.01 4.14
C PHE A 204 -3.56 -13.02 3.31
N SER A 205 -4.85 -13.09 3.53
CA SER A 205 -5.74 -14.07 2.88
C SER A 205 -6.81 -13.40 2.04
N ALA A 206 -7.04 -13.93 0.84
CA ALA A 206 -8.29 -13.76 0.12
C ALA A 206 -9.33 -14.77 0.62
N ILE A 207 -10.61 -14.49 0.38
CA ILE A 207 -11.74 -15.38 0.60
C ILE A 207 -12.15 -15.92 -0.78
N CYS A 208 -11.87 -17.20 -1.06
CA CYS A 208 -12.16 -17.82 -2.34
C CYS A 208 -13.34 -18.80 -2.23
N TRP A 209 -14.54 -18.35 -2.59
CA TRP A 209 -15.74 -19.19 -2.58
C TRP A 209 -15.65 -20.35 -3.56
N THR A 210 -16.21 -21.50 -3.17
CA THR A 210 -16.46 -22.61 -4.09
C THR A 210 -17.61 -22.27 -5.05
N PRO A 211 -17.60 -22.80 -6.29
CA PRO A 211 -18.64 -22.53 -7.29
C PRO A 211 -20.06 -22.87 -6.82
N ASP A 212 -20.21 -23.89 -5.97
CA ASP A 212 -21.49 -24.34 -5.37
C ASP A 212 -21.92 -23.45 -4.17
N SER A 213 -21.09 -22.48 -3.78
CA SER A 213 -21.36 -21.56 -2.67
C SER A 213 -21.56 -22.21 -1.30
N LYS A 214 -21.05 -23.44 -1.10
CA LYS A 214 -21.18 -24.15 0.19
C LYS A 214 -20.08 -23.81 1.19
N GLY A 215 -19.03 -23.11 0.75
CA GLY A 215 -17.92 -22.71 1.58
C GLY A 215 -16.87 -21.94 0.78
N PHE A 216 -15.75 -21.67 1.40
CA PHE A 216 -14.64 -20.94 0.79
C PHE A 216 -13.28 -21.38 1.32
N PHE A 217 -12.26 -21.21 0.50
CA PHE A 217 -10.86 -21.37 0.88
C PHE A 217 -10.32 -20.07 1.48
N TYR A 218 -9.42 -20.21 2.46
CA TYR A 218 -8.72 -19.08 3.08
C TYR A 218 -7.39 -19.53 3.66
N GLN A 219 -6.45 -18.59 3.84
CA GLN A 219 -5.19 -18.80 4.54
C GLN A 219 -5.34 -18.38 5.99
N ARG A 220 -4.84 -19.19 6.91
CA ARG A 220 -4.65 -18.79 8.32
C ARG A 220 -3.32 -19.25 8.86
N TYR A 221 -2.93 -18.64 9.98
CA TYR A 221 -1.79 -19.02 10.79
C TYR A 221 -2.23 -19.90 11.97
N PRO A 222 -1.27 -20.57 12.67
CA PRO A 222 -1.57 -21.29 13.90
C PRO A 222 -2.26 -20.41 14.94
N GLU A 223 -3.02 -21.04 15.83
CA GLU A 223 -3.62 -20.38 16.97
C GLU A 223 -2.54 -19.86 17.93
N ILE A 224 -2.67 -18.61 18.37
CA ILE A 224 -1.78 -18.01 19.38
C ILE A 224 -2.17 -18.61 20.74
N THR A 225 -1.31 -19.47 21.28
CA THR A 225 -1.61 -20.25 22.50
C THR A 225 -1.34 -19.52 23.81
N ASP A 226 -0.73 -18.34 23.76
CA ASP A 226 -0.48 -17.53 24.96
C ASP A 226 -1.71 -16.70 25.32
N SER A 227 -2.42 -17.13 26.35
CA SER A 227 -3.66 -16.51 26.84
C SER A 227 -3.51 -15.07 27.37
N SER A 228 -2.27 -14.58 27.51
CA SER A 228 -1.99 -13.17 27.81
C SER A 228 -2.16 -12.26 26.58
N GLN A 229 -2.26 -12.85 25.37
CA GLN A 229 -2.30 -12.13 24.09
C GLN A 229 -3.70 -12.03 23.46
N GLU A 230 -4.74 -12.53 24.11
CA GLU A 230 -6.08 -12.65 23.50
C GLU A 230 -6.83 -11.34 23.25
N SER A 231 -6.38 -10.19 23.72
CA SER A 231 -7.24 -9.02 23.61
C SER A 231 -6.65 -7.74 23.02
N GLU A 232 -5.34 -7.54 23.00
CA GLU A 232 -4.78 -6.24 22.52
C GLU A 232 -3.29 -6.30 22.13
N THR A 233 -2.65 -7.47 22.16
CA THR A 233 -1.21 -7.59 21.93
C THR A 233 -0.88 -7.89 20.47
N ILE A 234 0.16 -7.26 19.98
CA ILE A 234 0.68 -7.51 18.64
C ILE A 234 1.48 -8.82 18.65
N ALA A 235 1.15 -9.78 17.78
CA ALA A 235 2.04 -10.90 17.54
C ALA A 235 3.32 -10.37 16.89
N THR A 236 4.39 -10.27 17.66
CA THR A 236 5.72 -9.85 17.17
C THR A 236 6.56 -11.01 16.68
N GLU A 237 6.16 -12.23 16.98
CA GLU A 237 6.81 -13.43 16.46
C GLU A 237 6.66 -13.50 14.92
N GLY A 238 7.61 -14.16 14.28
CA GLY A 238 7.59 -14.30 12.83
C GLY A 238 6.35 -15.06 12.34
N ASP A 239 5.70 -14.56 11.30
CA ASP A 239 4.57 -15.22 10.64
C ASP A 239 5.08 -16.49 9.94
N VAL A 240 4.81 -17.64 10.55
CA VAL A 240 5.23 -18.97 10.07
C VAL A 240 4.08 -19.96 10.12
N ASP A 241 4.23 -21.07 9.40
CA ASP A 241 3.25 -22.17 9.36
C ASP A 241 1.88 -21.76 8.82
N ALA A 242 1.87 -20.90 7.79
CA ALA A 242 0.65 -20.60 7.06
C ALA A 242 0.02 -21.87 6.49
N MET A 243 -1.31 -21.95 6.47
CA MET A 243 -2.06 -23.11 6.02
C MET A 243 -3.28 -22.68 5.22
N ILE A 244 -3.64 -23.45 4.20
CA ILE A 244 -4.92 -23.29 3.50
C ILE A 244 -5.95 -24.21 4.11
N TYR A 245 -7.07 -23.62 4.48
CA TYR A 245 -8.27 -24.31 4.96
C TYR A 245 -9.46 -24.06 4.05
N TYR A 246 -10.40 -24.98 4.08
CA TYR A 246 -11.73 -24.82 3.52
C TYR A 246 -12.74 -24.75 4.66
N HIS A 247 -13.44 -23.62 4.75
CA HIS A 247 -14.55 -23.42 5.66
C HIS A 247 -15.87 -23.79 4.99
N ARG A 248 -16.66 -24.65 5.62
CA ARG A 248 -18.01 -24.98 5.18
C ARG A 248 -19.02 -24.07 5.86
N LEU A 249 -19.84 -23.40 5.07
CA LEU A 249 -20.87 -22.50 5.59
C LEU A 249 -21.78 -23.22 6.61
N GLY A 250 -21.95 -22.61 7.79
CA GLY A 250 -22.79 -23.12 8.87
C GLY A 250 -22.11 -24.12 9.79
N THR A 251 -20.78 -24.27 9.72
CA THR A 251 -19.99 -25.10 10.65
C THR A 251 -19.08 -24.22 11.51
N ALA A 252 -18.60 -24.76 12.63
CA ALA A 252 -17.60 -24.09 13.45
C ALA A 252 -16.22 -24.17 12.79
N GLN A 253 -15.32 -23.22 13.12
CA GLN A 253 -13.96 -23.16 12.55
C GLN A 253 -13.13 -24.42 12.85
N GLU A 254 -13.40 -25.09 13.97
CA GLU A 254 -12.73 -26.34 14.37
C GLU A 254 -13.06 -27.52 13.44
N GLU A 255 -14.13 -27.39 12.65
CA GLU A 255 -14.55 -28.38 11.64
C GLU A 255 -13.93 -28.10 10.27
N ASP A 256 -13.12 -27.03 10.13
CA ASP A 256 -12.52 -26.65 8.85
C ASP A 256 -11.56 -27.72 8.33
N ILE A 257 -11.61 -27.92 7.03
CA ILE A 257 -10.83 -28.95 6.35
C ILE A 257 -9.48 -28.36 5.94
N LEU A 258 -8.40 -28.95 6.44
CA LEU A 258 -7.03 -28.61 5.98
C LEU A 258 -6.85 -29.06 4.52
N VAL A 259 -6.47 -28.12 3.66
CA VAL A 259 -6.28 -28.35 2.21
C VAL A 259 -4.81 -28.40 1.85
N PHE A 260 -3.99 -27.53 2.44
CA PHE A 260 -2.57 -27.49 2.16
C PHE A 260 -1.77 -26.90 3.31
N LYS A 261 -0.58 -27.45 3.55
CA LYS A 261 0.49 -26.92 4.39
C LYS A 261 1.85 -27.38 3.89
N ASP A 262 2.91 -26.66 4.25
CA ASP A 262 4.29 -27.05 3.95
C ASP A 262 5.12 -27.05 5.24
N GLU A 263 5.28 -28.24 5.83
CA GLU A 263 6.01 -28.40 7.10
C GLU A 263 7.54 -28.25 6.94
N GLU A 264 8.06 -28.40 5.72
CA GLU A 264 9.50 -28.28 5.45
C GLU A 264 9.91 -26.81 5.27
N ASN A 265 8.97 -25.93 4.92
CA ASN A 265 9.22 -24.52 4.66
C ASN A 265 8.16 -23.64 5.35
N PRO A 266 8.26 -23.47 6.67
CA PRO A 266 7.24 -22.80 7.48
C PRO A 266 7.04 -21.31 7.15
N GLU A 267 8.01 -20.67 6.50
CA GLU A 267 7.94 -19.27 6.08
C GLU A 267 7.12 -19.03 4.80
N ARG A 268 6.68 -20.09 4.10
CA ARG A 268 5.91 -19.96 2.87
C ARG A 268 4.49 -19.49 3.15
N MET A 269 3.99 -18.73 2.20
CA MET A 269 2.59 -18.26 2.17
C MET A 269 1.87 -18.89 0.99
N PHE A 270 0.54 -18.95 1.08
CA PHE A 270 -0.28 -19.63 0.09
C PHE A 270 -1.47 -18.79 -0.31
N HIS A 271 -1.89 -18.97 -1.55
CA HIS A 271 -3.13 -18.40 -2.06
C HIS A 271 -3.86 -19.45 -2.90
N VAL A 272 -5.19 -19.46 -2.82
CA VAL A 272 -6.04 -20.34 -3.62
C VAL A 272 -6.98 -19.50 -4.45
N GLU A 273 -7.13 -19.89 -5.72
CA GLU A 273 -8.07 -19.31 -6.66
C GLU A 273 -8.85 -20.40 -7.37
N VAL A 274 -10.16 -20.20 -7.56
CA VAL A 274 -11.00 -21.04 -8.40
C VAL A 274 -11.45 -20.22 -9.60
N THR A 275 -11.30 -20.79 -10.80
CA THR A 275 -11.69 -20.10 -12.04
C THR A 275 -13.16 -19.73 -12.06
N GLU A 276 -13.54 -18.64 -12.76
CA GLU A 276 -14.94 -18.18 -12.79
C GLU A 276 -15.90 -19.21 -13.41
N ASP A 277 -15.39 -20.11 -14.28
CA ASP A 277 -16.15 -21.24 -14.82
C ASP A 277 -16.25 -22.43 -13.85
N GLY A 278 -15.58 -22.36 -12.70
CA GLY A 278 -15.62 -23.36 -11.64
C GLY A 278 -14.89 -24.68 -11.95
N LYS A 279 -14.06 -24.74 -12.99
CA LYS A 279 -13.44 -26.00 -13.41
C LYS A 279 -12.06 -26.27 -12.84
N HIS A 280 -11.30 -25.20 -12.58
CA HIS A 280 -9.94 -25.32 -12.11
C HIS A 280 -9.77 -24.63 -10.76
N ILE A 281 -8.97 -25.25 -9.90
CA ILE A 281 -8.46 -24.67 -8.68
C ILE A 281 -6.95 -24.50 -8.82
N PHE A 282 -6.44 -23.33 -8.46
CA PHE A 282 -5.01 -23.01 -8.40
C PHE A 282 -4.54 -22.89 -6.96
N LEU A 283 -3.35 -23.40 -6.70
CA LEU A 283 -2.60 -23.16 -5.48
C LEU A 283 -1.32 -22.41 -5.86
N TYR A 284 -1.21 -21.18 -5.36
CA TYR A 284 0.00 -20.37 -5.42
C TYR A 284 0.81 -20.61 -4.17
N ILE A 285 2.10 -20.86 -4.33
CA ILE A 285 3.06 -21.02 -3.24
C ILE A 285 4.09 -19.89 -3.37
N LEU A 286 4.22 -19.08 -2.34
CA LEU A 286 5.11 -17.93 -2.28
C LEU A 286 6.14 -18.17 -1.18
N LYS A 287 7.42 -17.94 -1.46
CA LYS A 287 8.48 -18.08 -0.46
C LYS A 287 8.84 -16.77 0.23
N ASP A 288 8.59 -15.65 -0.43
CA ASP A 288 8.95 -14.30 0.02
C ASP A 288 8.19 -13.25 -0.82
N SER A 289 8.57 -11.99 -0.73
CA SER A 289 7.98 -10.88 -1.49
C SER A 289 8.53 -10.69 -2.91
N SER A 290 9.37 -11.60 -3.40
CA SER A 290 9.88 -11.55 -4.77
C SER A 290 8.80 -11.85 -5.81
N ARG A 291 9.03 -11.43 -7.05
CA ARG A 291 8.13 -11.67 -8.19
C ARG A 291 8.36 -13.06 -8.77
N GLN A 292 8.13 -14.08 -7.94
CA GLN A 292 8.21 -15.48 -8.32
C GLN A 292 7.33 -16.34 -7.41
N ASN A 293 6.71 -17.35 -7.98
CA ASN A 293 5.88 -18.30 -7.25
C ASN A 293 5.94 -19.70 -7.91
N LEU A 294 5.59 -20.72 -7.13
CA LEU A 294 5.17 -21.99 -7.71
C LEU A 294 3.67 -21.92 -7.99
N LEU A 295 3.22 -22.61 -9.03
CA LEU A 295 1.81 -22.65 -9.42
C LEU A 295 1.37 -24.10 -9.66
N TRP A 296 0.46 -24.57 -8.83
CA TRP A 296 -0.14 -25.90 -8.97
C TRP A 296 -1.62 -25.76 -9.32
N GLN A 297 -2.12 -26.68 -10.11
CA GLN A 297 -3.49 -26.67 -10.59
C GLN A 297 -4.13 -28.05 -10.38
N ALA A 298 -5.44 -28.09 -10.12
CA ALA A 298 -6.26 -29.30 -10.20
C ALA A 298 -7.61 -29.01 -10.87
N GLU A 299 -8.28 -30.03 -11.37
CA GLU A 299 -9.72 -29.92 -11.64
C GLU A 299 -10.45 -29.76 -10.31
N PHE A 300 -11.35 -28.80 -10.25
CA PHE A 300 -12.11 -28.55 -9.02
C PHE A 300 -13.18 -29.64 -8.84
N ASP A 301 -13.11 -30.35 -7.72
CA ASP A 301 -14.07 -31.37 -7.33
C ASP A 301 -14.63 -31.03 -5.92
N PRO A 302 -15.90 -30.62 -5.79
CA PRO A 302 -16.49 -30.27 -4.50
C PRO A 302 -16.60 -31.43 -3.51
N ASP A 303 -16.54 -32.68 -4.00
CA ASP A 303 -16.59 -33.86 -3.17
C ASP A 303 -15.21 -34.34 -2.70
N ASN A 304 -14.12 -33.72 -3.21
CA ASN A 304 -12.74 -34.08 -2.91
C ASN A 304 -11.94 -32.85 -2.46
N ILE A 305 -12.42 -32.10 -1.44
CA ILE A 305 -11.71 -30.97 -0.84
C ILE A 305 -10.92 -31.48 0.36
N GLY A 306 -9.60 -31.26 0.37
CA GLY A 306 -8.72 -31.66 1.45
C GLY A 306 -7.30 -31.93 0.99
N LEU A 307 -6.50 -32.61 1.81
CA LEU A 307 -5.10 -32.95 1.52
C LEU A 307 -4.92 -33.93 0.34
N ASP A 308 -5.99 -34.61 -0.07
CA ASP A 308 -5.94 -35.61 -1.13
C ASP A 308 -6.10 -35.02 -2.55
N ILE A 309 -6.23 -33.72 -2.71
CA ILE A 309 -6.29 -33.06 -4.02
C ILE A 309 -5.05 -33.44 -4.84
N LYS A 310 -5.28 -33.91 -6.07
CA LYS A 310 -4.19 -34.31 -6.98
C LYS A 310 -3.72 -33.12 -7.79
N TRP A 311 -2.72 -32.44 -7.27
CA TRP A 311 -2.14 -31.26 -7.90
C TRP A 311 -1.31 -31.60 -9.13
N ASN A 312 -1.64 -31.00 -10.27
CA ASN A 312 -0.80 -30.89 -11.44
C ASN A 312 0.13 -29.69 -11.24
N ARG A 313 1.41 -29.92 -11.12
CA ARG A 313 2.41 -28.88 -10.86
C ARG A 313 2.78 -28.19 -12.16
N ILE A 314 2.12 -27.04 -12.46
CA ILE A 314 2.37 -26.25 -13.67
C ILE A 314 3.75 -25.60 -13.60
N VAL A 315 4.11 -25.06 -12.42
CA VAL A 315 5.40 -24.44 -12.14
C VAL A 315 5.97 -25.08 -10.88
N GLU A 316 7.10 -25.76 -11.04
CA GLU A 316 7.80 -26.49 -9.95
C GLU A 316 9.10 -25.82 -9.51
N GLU A 317 9.61 -24.86 -10.31
CA GLU A 317 10.87 -24.19 -10.05
C GLU A 317 10.68 -22.70 -9.82
N TRP A 318 11.44 -22.15 -8.89
CA TRP A 318 11.50 -20.71 -8.64
C TRP A 318 12.20 -19.98 -9.79
N GLY A 319 11.85 -18.73 -10.03
CA GLY A 319 12.53 -17.88 -11.00
C GLY A 319 11.61 -16.95 -11.80
N ALA A 320 10.29 -17.13 -11.68
CA ALA A 320 9.32 -16.25 -12.33
C ALA A 320 7.98 -16.24 -11.60
N GLU A 321 7.23 -15.17 -11.79
CA GLU A 321 5.84 -15.03 -11.37
C GLU A 321 4.90 -15.56 -12.46
N TYR A 322 3.85 -16.24 -12.02
CA TYR A 322 2.78 -16.75 -12.89
C TYR A 322 1.43 -16.46 -12.24
N ASP A 323 0.62 -15.63 -12.91
CA ASP A 323 -0.72 -15.27 -12.49
C ASP A 323 -1.75 -15.84 -13.45
N ALA A 324 -2.74 -16.56 -12.95
CA ALA A 324 -3.86 -17.03 -13.75
C ALA A 324 -4.77 -15.86 -14.15
N ILE A 325 -5.10 -15.78 -15.43
CA ILE A 325 -6.03 -14.76 -15.96
C ILE A 325 -7.41 -15.38 -16.11
N THR A 326 -7.49 -16.55 -16.72
CA THR A 326 -8.71 -17.30 -16.98
C THR A 326 -8.37 -18.71 -17.48
N SER A 327 -9.39 -19.52 -17.69
CA SER A 327 -9.29 -20.82 -18.37
C SER A 327 -10.36 -21.00 -19.44
N LYS A 328 -10.05 -21.78 -20.48
CA LYS A 328 -11.02 -22.21 -21.50
C LYS A 328 -10.86 -23.71 -21.74
N GLY A 329 -11.72 -24.48 -21.10
CA GLY A 329 -11.59 -25.95 -21.08
C GLY A 329 -10.30 -26.37 -20.39
N SER A 330 -9.40 -27.07 -21.09
CA SER A 330 -8.10 -27.51 -20.60
C SER A 330 -6.98 -26.45 -20.77
N VAL A 331 -7.28 -25.32 -21.38
CA VAL A 331 -6.28 -24.28 -21.67
C VAL A 331 -6.35 -23.19 -20.62
N LEU A 332 -5.26 -23.02 -19.86
CA LEU A 332 -5.06 -21.97 -18.89
C LEU A 332 -4.38 -20.77 -19.58
N TYR A 333 -4.78 -19.56 -19.22
CA TYR A 333 -4.16 -18.31 -19.68
C TYR A 333 -3.42 -17.70 -18.51
N LEU A 334 -2.11 -17.51 -18.63
CA LEU A 334 -1.24 -17.07 -17.55
C LEU A 334 -0.46 -15.82 -17.97
N ARG A 335 -0.38 -14.82 -17.09
CA ARG A 335 0.57 -13.71 -17.18
C ARG A 335 1.86 -14.14 -16.48
N THR A 336 3.04 -13.84 -17.04
CA THR A 336 4.32 -14.22 -16.46
C THR A 336 5.45 -13.28 -16.85
N ASN A 337 6.44 -13.15 -15.96
CA ASN A 337 7.73 -12.51 -16.26
C ASN A 337 8.82 -13.52 -16.66
N HIS A 338 8.47 -14.78 -16.90
CA HIS A 338 9.43 -15.81 -17.31
C HIS A 338 10.11 -15.46 -18.63
N SER A 339 11.42 -15.16 -18.59
CA SER A 339 12.20 -14.64 -19.73
C SER A 339 11.52 -13.43 -20.41
N ALA A 340 10.85 -12.58 -19.61
CA ALA A 340 10.11 -11.40 -20.07
C ALA A 340 9.97 -10.39 -18.93
N PRO A 341 10.99 -9.60 -18.56
CA PRO A 341 10.95 -8.65 -17.44
C PRO A 341 9.78 -7.66 -17.50
N GLN A 342 9.27 -7.35 -18.70
CA GLN A 342 8.10 -6.50 -18.91
C GLN A 342 6.77 -7.27 -18.93
N TYR A 343 6.79 -8.58 -18.65
CA TYR A 343 5.70 -9.54 -18.70
C TYR A 343 5.14 -9.83 -20.09
N LYS A 344 4.61 -11.02 -20.20
CA LYS A 344 3.92 -11.58 -21.39
C LYS A 344 2.75 -12.46 -20.95
N VAL A 345 1.94 -12.88 -21.91
CA VAL A 345 0.86 -13.84 -21.70
C VAL A 345 1.18 -15.12 -22.42
N ILE A 346 1.04 -16.24 -21.71
CA ILE A 346 1.16 -17.60 -22.24
C ILE A 346 -0.13 -18.38 -22.07
N THR A 347 -0.30 -19.43 -22.84
CA THR A 347 -1.31 -20.46 -22.59
C THR A 347 -0.65 -21.77 -22.22
N VAL A 348 -1.29 -22.53 -21.31
CA VAL A 348 -0.84 -23.85 -20.87
C VAL A 348 -1.98 -24.82 -21.06
N ASP A 349 -1.82 -25.84 -21.92
CA ASP A 349 -2.84 -26.87 -22.15
C ASP A 349 -2.57 -28.07 -21.22
N VAL A 350 -3.33 -28.19 -20.15
CA VAL A 350 -3.15 -29.26 -19.15
C VAL A 350 -3.53 -30.65 -19.69
N SER A 351 -4.32 -30.73 -20.77
CA SER A 351 -4.64 -32.02 -21.43
C SER A 351 -3.51 -32.54 -22.32
N LYS A 352 -2.51 -31.67 -22.62
CA LYS A 352 -1.36 -31.96 -23.46
C LYS A 352 -0.04 -31.88 -22.71
N ASN A 353 0.00 -32.45 -21.51
CA ASN A 353 1.19 -32.45 -20.67
C ASN A 353 1.77 -31.04 -20.46
N ASN A 354 0.90 -30.09 -20.09
CA ASN A 354 1.23 -28.68 -19.83
C ASN A 354 1.93 -27.99 -21.02
N ALA A 355 1.51 -28.30 -22.26
CA ALA A 355 2.07 -27.67 -23.45
C ALA A 355 1.89 -26.14 -23.41
N VAL A 356 2.99 -25.41 -23.54
CA VAL A 356 3.04 -23.94 -23.44
C VAL A 356 3.08 -23.30 -24.81
N ASN A 357 2.28 -22.23 -25.02
CA ASN A 357 2.38 -21.36 -26.18
C ASN A 357 2.36 -19.90 -25.75
N GLU A 358 3.11 -19.05 -26.43
CA GLU A 358 3.06 -17.61 -26.23
C GLU A 358 1.81 -17.03 -26.92
N LEU A 359 1.02 -16.21 -26.20
CA LEU A 359 -0.21 -15.62 -26.71
C LEU A 359 -0.03 -14.10 -26.98
N ILE A 360 0.44 -13.37 -25.98
CA ILE A 360 0.78 -11.95 -26.10
C ILE A 360 2.27 -11.82 -25.74
N PRO A 361 3.14 -11.48 -26.71
CA PRO A 361 4.58 -11.38 -26.45
C PRO A 361 4.89 -10.18 -25.53
N GLU A 362 6.09 -10.22 -24.93
CA GLU A 362 6.63 -9.08 -24.19
C GLU A 362 6.70 -7.85 -25.09
N SER A 363 6.38 -6.69 -24.55
CA SER A 363 6.50 -5.39 -25.20
C SER A 363 7.59 -4.53 -24.53
N ASP A 364 7.84 -3.35 -25.10
CA ASP A 364 8.73 -2.33 -24.50
C ASP A 364 8.09 -1.54 -23.35
N ALA A 365 6.84 -1.90 -22.96
CA ALA A 365 6.11 -1.35 -21.85
C ALA A 365 5.76 -2.45 -20.84
N PHE A 366 5.83 -2.13 -19.55
CA PHE A 366 5.51 -3.06 -18.48
C PHE A 366 4.01 -3.40 -18.45
N MET A 367 3.66 -4.66 -18.63
CA MET A 367 2.28 -5.15 -18.48
C MET A 367 1.90 -5.18 -17.00
N SER A 368 1.33 -4.10 -16.50
CA SER A 368 1.00 -3.97 -15.06
C SER A 368 -0.21 -4.81 -14.67
N SER A 369 -1.21 -4.93 -15.54
CA SER A 369 -2.36 -5.82 -15.29
C SER A 369 -3.00 -6.31 -16.58
N ILE A 370 -3.69 -7.45 -16.47
CA ILE A 370 -4.55 -8.02 -17.50
C ILE A 370 -5.72 -8.71 -16.85
N LEU A 371 -6.93 -8.47 -17.35
CA LEU A 371 -8.17 -9.07 -16.87
C LEU A 371 -8.98 -9.62 -18.03
N SER A 372 -9.56 -10.82 -17.86
CA SER A 372 -10.53 -11.35 -18.81
C SER A 372 -11.84 -10.56 -18.73
N VAL A 373 -12.41 -10.22 -19.89
CA VAL A 373 -13.64 -9.43 -20.03
C VAL A 373 -14.49 -9.98 -21.17
N ASN A 374 -15.80 -9.97 -21.00
CA ASN A 374 -16.74 -10.44 -22.04
C ASN A 374 -16.34 -11.79 -22.66
N LYS A 375 -15.84 -12.72 -21.83
CA LYS A 375 -15.40 -14.09 -22.17
C LYS A 375 -14.26 -14.20 -23.20
N ASP A 376 -14.25 -13.41 -24.26
CA ASP A 376 -13.35 -13.53 -25.41
C ASP A 376 -12.40 -12.34 -25.58
N TYR A 377 -12.29 -11.49 -24.57
CA TYR A 377 -11.43 -10.30 -24.62
C TYR A 377 -10.62 -10.16 -23.34
N PHE A 378 -9.55 -9.38 -23.45
CA PHE A 378 -8.73 -8.96 -22.33
C PHE A 378 -8.65 -7.44 -22.28
N ALA A 379 -8.80 -6.86 -21.09
CA ALA A 379 -8.43 -5.49 -20.80
C ALA A 379 -7.01 -5.49 -20.22
N VAL A 380 -6.07 -4.87 -20.93
CA VAL A 380 -4.64 -4.87 -20.59
C VAL A 380 -4.19 -3.47 -20.27
N VAL A 381 -3.52 -3.30 -19.13
CA VAL A 381 -2.87 -2.04 -18.75
C VAL A 381 -1.37 -2.21 -18.87
N TYR A 382 -0.79 -1.40 -19.74
CA TYR A 382 0.65 -1.26 -19.87
C TYR A 382 1.11 0.04 -19.21
N LYS A 383 2.27 0.01 -18.61
CA LYS A 383 2.94 1.19 -18.07
C LYS A 383 4.12 1.58 -18.94
N ARG A 384 4.06 2.78 -19.52
CA ARG A 384 5.12 3.34 -20.35
C ARG A 384 5.59 4.67 -19.77
N ASN A 385 6.86 4.75 -19.39
CA ASN A 385 7.39 5.95 -18.72
C ASN A 385 6.52 6.42 -17.55
N VAL A 386 6.09 5.47 -16.71
CA VAL A 386 5.25 5.71 -15.51
C VAL A 386 3.87 6.32 -15.82
N LYS A 387 3.33 6.05 -16.99
CA LYS A 387 1.98 6.42 -17.42
C LYS A 387 1.27 5.19 -17.94
N ASP A 388 0.03 5.01 -17.56
CA ASP A 388 -0.74 3.85 -17.96
C ASP A 388 -1.36 4.03 -19.36
N GLU A 389 -1.32 2.97 -20.13
CA GLU A 389 -1.95 2.82 -21.43
C GLU A 389 -2.90 1.63 -21.38
N LEU A 390 -4.18 1.84 -21.69
CA LEU A 390 -5.22 0.81 -21.63
C LEU A 390 -5.56 0.29 -23.01
N TYR A 391 -5.55 -1.03 -23.15
CA TYR A 391 -5.80 -1.73 -24.41
C TYR A 391 -6.85 -2.83 -24.27
N ILE A 392 -7.56 -3.13 -25.34
CA ILE A 392 -8.40 -4.31 -25.51
C ILE A 392 -7.70 -5.27 -26.46
N TYR A 393 -7.58 -6.52 -26.04
CA TYR A 393 -7.10 -7.64 -26.86
C TYR A 393 -8.21 -8.67 -27.01
N ASP A 394 -8.25 -9.39 -28.12
CA ASP A 394 -9.11 -10.58 -28.26
C ASP A 394 -8.44 -11.85 -27.69
N ALA A 395 -9.20 -12.93 -27.64
CA ALA A 395 -8.73 -14.21 -27.12
C ALA A 395 -7.60 -14.86 -27.93
N SER A 396 -7.30 -14.36 -29.15
CA SER A 396 -6.15 -14.79 -29.95
C SER A 396 -4.87 -14.01 -29.62
N GLY A 397 -4.93 -13.05 -28.71
CA GLY A 397 -3.82 -12.17 -28.36
C GLY A 397 -3.62 -11.00 -29.34
N LYS A 398 -4.61 -10.71 -30.19
CA LYS A 398 -4.56 -9.58 -31.12
C LYS A 398 -5.07 -8.31 -30.44
N GLU A 399 -4.31 -7.23 -30.54
CA GLU A 399 -4.76 -5.90 -30.14
C GLU A 399 -5.94 -5.44 -31.00
N ILE A 400 -7.03 -5.02 -30.36
CA ILE A 400 -8.24 -4.53 -30.99
C ILE A 400 -8.31 -3.00 -30.92
N GLU A 401 -8.09 -2.41 -29.74
CA GLU A 401 -8.28 -1.00 -29.52
C GLU A 401 -7.45 -0.49 -28.34
N ARG A 402 -6.95 0.75 -28.42
CA ARG A 402 -6.42 1.51 -27.29
C ARG A 402 -7.47 2.51 -26.80
N LEU A 403 -7.78 2.46 -25.51
CA LEU A 403 -8.72 3.35 -24.83
C LEU A 403 -8.01 4.55 -24.17
N ALA A 404 -8.76 5.60 -23.87
CA ALA A 404 -8.30 6.78 -23.12
C ALA A 404 -6.95 7.37 -23.61
N LYS A 405 -6.75 7.47 -24.92
CA LYS A 405 -5.45 7.80 -25.57
C LYS A 405 -4.83 9.12 -25.09
N ASP A 406 -5.66 10.09 -24.73
CA ASP A 406 -5.21 11.43 -24.31
C ASP A 406 -5.02 11.54 -22.80
N PHE A 407 -5.32 10.47 -22.04
CA PHE A 407 -5.19 10.47 -20.58
C PHE A 407 -3.73 10.26 -20.18
N VAL A 408 -3.28 11.05 -19.20
CA VAL A 408 -1.95 10.94 -18.59
C VAL A 408 -2.12 10.72 -17.07
N GLY A 409 -1.87 9.51 -16.63
CA GLY A 409 -2.06 9.13 -15.23
C GLY A 409 -2.04 7.63 -15.05
N SER A 410 -2.79 7.16 -14.08
CA SER A 410 -2.96 5.76 -13.71
C SER A 410 -4.36 5.27 -14.03
N ALA A 411 -4.45 4.06 -14.56
CA ALA A 411 -5.70 3.40 -14.93
C ALA A 411 -5.86 2.09 -14.15
N SER A 412 -7.03 1.92 -13.54
CA SER A 412 -7.40 0.66 -12.86
C SER A 412 -8.69 0.12 -13.45
N VAL A 413 -8.67 -1.15 -13.86
CA VAL A 413 -9.81 -1.83 -14.49
C VAL A 413 -10.57 -2.64 -13.43
N THR A 414 -11.89 -2.53 -13.44
CA THR A 414 -12.81 -3.34 -12.64
C THR A 414 -13.71 -4.11 -13.58
N ALA A 415 -13.49 -5.43 -13.68
CA ALA A 415 -14.17 -6.30 -14.63
C ALA A 415 -14.54 -7.66 -14.01
N ARG A 416 -15.48 -8.34 -14.64
CA ARG A 416 -15.74 -9.79 -14.46
C ARG A 416 -15.84 -10.43 -15.85
N GLU A 417 -15.24 -11.59 -15.98
CA GLU A 417 -15.15 -12.30 -17.27
C GLU A 417 -16.50 -12.48 -17.97
N LYS A 418 -17.54 -12.85 -17.22
CA LYS A 418 -18.88 -13.11 -17.78
C LYS A 418 -19.67 -11.86 -18.17
N GLN A 419 -19.19 -10.67 -17.79
CA GLN A 419 -19.92 -9.42 -18.04
C GLN A 419 -19.46 -8.76 -19.35
N PRO A 420 -20.41 -8.26 -20.19
CA PRO A 420 -20.08 -7.62 -21.44
C PRO A 420 -19.64 -6.16 -21.27
N PHE A 421 -19.28 -5.74 -20.09
CA PHE A 421 -18.81 -4.38 -19.77
C PHE A 421 -17.78 -4.43 -18.63
N PHE A 422 -17.02 -3.35 -18.52
CA PHE A 422 -16.12 -3.11 -17.40
C PHE A 422 -16.04 -1.61 -17.09
N PHE A 423 -15.55 -1.30 -15.90
CA PHE A 423 -15.28 0.08 -15.49
C PHE A 423 -13.78 0.34 -15.44
N VAL A 424 -13.42 1.60 -15.68
CA VAL A 424 -12.04 2.09 -15.59
C VAL A 424 -12.00 3.30 -14.68
N SER A 425 -11.18 3.23 -13.64
CA SER A 425 -10.85 4.39 -12.80
C SER A 425 -9.60 5.05 -13.37
N LEU A 426 -9.69 6.31 -13.75
CA LEU A 426 -8.60 7.12 -14.26
C LEU A 426 -8.26 8.19 -13.23
N THR A 427 -7.01 8.23 -12.75
CA THR A 427 -6.55 9.20 -11.76
C THR A 427 -5.15 9.72 -12.09
N GLY A 428 -4.77 10.86 -11.52
CA GLY A 428 -3.45 11.44 -11.69
C GLY A 428 -3.20 12.55 -10.69
N PHE A 429 -2.00 13.11 -10.65
CA PHE A 429 -1.63 14.12 -9.66
C PHE A 429 -2.57 15.34 -9.60
N THR A 430 -3.14 15.72 -10.72
CA THR A 430 -4.08 16.84 -10.84
C THR A 430 -5.48 16.41 -11.28
N SER A 431 -5.75 15.09 -11.32
CA SER A 431 -7.05 14.53 -11.69
C SER A 431 -7.62 13.74 -10.51
N PRO A 432 -8.72 14.19 -9.88
CA PRO A 432 -9.25 13.56 -8.67
C PRO A 432 -9.94 12.22 -8.91
N GLY A 433 -10.13 11.83 -10.17
CA GLY A 433 -10.72 10.58 -10.58
C GLY A 433 -11.87 10.75 -11.55
N THR A 434 -11.80 9.96 -12.62
CA THR A 434 -12.87 9.78 -13.59
C THR A 434 -13.19 8.30 -13.63
N LEU A 435 -14.46 7.93 -13.48
CA LEU A 435 -14.94 6.59 -13.77
C LEU A 435 -15.45 6.58 -15.21
N ALA A 436 -14.88 5.72 -16.02
CA ALA A 436 -15.33 5.45 -17.38
C ALA A 436 -15.91 4.02 -17.44
N ARG A 437 -16.77 3.76 -18.41
CA ARG A 437 -17.35 2.46 -18.69
C ARG A 437 -17.10 2.08 -20.13
N TYR A 438 -16.68 0.85 -20.37
CA TYR A 438 -16.64 0.24 -21.70
C TYR A 438 -17.69 -0.87 -21.76
N ASP A 439 -18.56 -0.83 -22.74
CA ASP A 439 -19.65 -1.78 -22.93
C ASP A 439 -19.62 -2.36 -24.34
N PHE A 440 -19.37 -3.65 -24.47
CA PHE A 440 -19.28 -4.37 -25.76
C PHE A 440 -20.62 -4.45 -26.47
N THR A 441 -21.74 -4.27 -25.77
CA THR A 441 -23.10 -4.35 -26.36
C THR A 441 -23.52 -3.08 -27.06
N GLU A 442 -22.83 -1.97 -26.77
CA GLU A 442 -23.14 -0.68 -27.37
C GLU A 442 -22.51 -0.55 -28.78
N PRO A 443 -23.05 0.33 -29.64
CA PRO A 443 -22.42 0.66 -30.91
C PRO A 443 -21.01 1.22 -30.73
N ASP A 444 -20.10 0.97 -31.69
CA ASP A 444 -18.66 1.28 -31.57
C ASP A 444 -18.34 2.68 -31.04
N LYS A 445 -19.10 3.71 -31.45
CA LYS A 445 -18.87 5.08 -30.99
C LYS A 445 -19.37 5.35 -29.57
N GLN A 446 -20.12 4.42 -28.96
CA GLN A 446 -20.76 4.55 -27.65
C GLN A 446 -20.22 3.53 -26.65
N LYS A 447 -19.35 2.60 -27.08
CA LYS A 447 -18.76 1.60 -26.18
C LYS A 447 -18.03 2.24 -25.02
N TRP A 448 -17.28 3.31 -25.26
CA TRP A 448 -16.58 4.07 -24.23
C TRP A 448 -17.40 5.29 -23.82
N SER A 449 -17.69 5.42 -22.54
CA SER A 449 -18.43 6.56 -21.99
C SER A 449 -17.86 6.96 -20.63
N ILE A 450 -17.95 8.25 -20.31
CA ILE A 450 -17.63 8.74 -18.98
C ILE A 450 -18.85 8.48 -18.08
N PHE A 451 -18.65 7.67 -17.07
CA PHE A 451 -19.69 7.30 -16.12
C PHE A 451 -19.81 8.33 -14.98
N ARG A 452 -18.66 8.86 -14.50
CA ARG A 452 -18.63 9.88 -13.46
C ARG A 452 -17.32 10.65 -13.45
N ASN A 453 -17.38 11.96 -13.23
CA ASN A 453 -16.24 12.78 -12.87
C ASN A 453 -16.32 13.20 -11.40
N THR A 454 -15.23 13.03 -10.65
CA THR A 454 -15.15 13.48 -9.27
C THR A 454 -15.09 15.01 -9.21
N LYS A 455 -15.95 15.61 -8.38
CA LYS A 455 -15.97 17.05 -8.11
C LYS A 455 -15.42 17.33 -6.72
N LEU A 456 -14.54 18.28 -6.62
CA LEU A 456 -13.91 18.69 -5.36
C LEU A 456 -14.59 19.90 -4.74
N ASN A 457 -14.46 20.01 -3.42
CA ASN A 457 -14.81 21.20 -2.67
C ASN A 457 -13.55 21.97 -2.26
N GLY A 458 -13.53 23.28 -2.44
CA GLY A 458 -12.48 24.16 -1.93
C GLY A 458 -11.11 24.05 -2.61
N LEU A 459 -10.98 23.22 -3.66
CA LEU A 459 -9.75 23.05 -4.44
C LEU A 459 -10.10 23.00 -5.94
N ASN A 460 -9.43 23.83 -6.74
CA ASN A 460 -9.57 23.79 -8.19
C ASN A 460 -8.33 23.13 -8.79
N THR A 461 -8.49 21.93 -9.36
CA THR A 461 -7.38 21.19 -9.95
C THR A 461 -6.81 21.84 -11.21
N GLU A 462 -7.58 22.66 -11.91
CA GLU A 462 -7.10 23.42 -13.07
C GLU A 462 -6.03 24.46 -12.72
N ASP A 463 -5.91 24.85 -11.45
CA ASP A 463 -4.87 25.76 -10.98
C ASP A 463 -3.51 25.06 -10.82
N PHE A 464 -3.47 23.75 -10.99
CA PHE A 464 -2.25 22.95 -10.89
C PHE A 464 -1.81 22.45 -12.26
N GLU A 465 -0.54 22.08 -12.32
CA GLU A 465 0.03 21.38 -13.45
C GLU A 465 1.00 20.29 -12.97
N ALA A 466 1.06 19.21 -13.73
CA ALA A 466 2.02 18.13 -13.54
C ALA A 466 2.86 17.98 -14.79
N SER A 467 4.16 17.83 -14.62
CA SER A 467 5.10 17.60 -15.73
C SER A 467 6.05 16.46 -15.36
N GLN A 468 6.62 15.80 -16.35
CA GLN A 468 7.64 14.78 -16.16
C GLN A 468 8.98 15.28 -16.68
N VAL A 469 10.01 15.12 -15.86
CA VAL A 469 11.40 15.42 -16.18
C VAL A 469 12.26 14.17 -16.00
N TRP A 470 13.46 14.18 -16.56
CA TRP A 470 14.44 13.12 -16.39
C TRP A 470 15.72 13.69 -15.81
N TYR A 471 16.29 13.00 -14.84
CA TYR A 471 17.60 13.32 -14.26
C TYR A 471 18.50 12.09 -14.28
N LYS A 472 19.77 12.27 -14.00
CA LYS A 472 20.74 11.19 -13.90
C LYS A 472 21.02 10.90 -12.44
N SER A 473 20.97 9.63 -12.07
CA SER A 473 21.50 9.15 -10.80
C SER A 473 23.02 9.25 -10.77
N LYS A 474 23.61 8.95 -9.63
CA LYS A 474 25.07 8.97 -9.39
C LYS A 474 25.84 8.08 -10.38
N ASP A 475 25.31 6.94 -10.76
CA ASP A 475 25.87 6.00 -11.74
C ASP A 475 25.55 6.36 -13.19
N GLY A 476 24.81 7.46 -13.43
CA GLY A 476 24.40 7.93 -14.75
C GLY A 476 23.07 7.35 -15.24
N THR A 477 22.43 6.46 -14.50
CA THR A 477 21.12 5.89 -14.85
C THR A 477 20.07 7.01 -14.95
N PRO A 478 19.31 7.09 -16.09
CA PRO A 478 18.25 8.07 -16.24
C PRO A 478 17.04 7.67 -15.38
N ILE A 479 16.58 8.59 -14.52
CA ILE A 479 15.45 8.42 -13.63
C ILE A 479 14.36 9.43 -13.99
N PRO A 480 13.10 9.01 -14.25
CA PRO A 480 12.00 9.94 -14.43
C PRO A 480 11.51 10.47 -13.08
N MET A 481 11.04 11.70 -13.10
CA MET A 481 10.44 12.35 -11.93
C MET A 481 9.25 13.19 -12.35
N PHE A 482 8.12 13.03 -11.67
CA PHE A 482 7.00 13.96 -11.80
C PHE A 482 7.21 15.18 -10.92
N ILE A 483 6.88 16.35 -11.45
CA ILE A 483 6.87 17.62 -10.75
C ILE A 483 5.47 18.20 -10.85
N VAL A 484 4.86 18.46 -9.69
CA VAL A 484 3.52 19.04 -9.57
C VAL A 484 3.62 20.37 -8.87
N ARG A 485 2.96 21.40 -9.38
CA ARG A 485 2.90 22.73 -8.75
C ARG A 485 1.55 23.41 -8.93
N HIS A 486 1.25 24.34 -8.08
CA HIS A 486 0.27 25.38 -8.39
C HIS A 486 0.86 26.34 -9.42
N LYS A 487 0.11 26.73 -10.44
CA LYS A 487 0.60 27.56 -11.57
C LYS A 487 1.22 28.90 -11.16
N SER A 488 0.86 29.41 -9.98
CA SER A 488 1.47 30.62 -9.44
C SER A 488 2.89 30.42 -8.84
N THR A 489 3.31 29.17 -8.58
CA THR A 489 4.64 28.86 -8.06
C THR A 489 5.67 28.91 -9.20
N GLN A 490 6.70 29.74 -9.08
CA GLN A 490 7.70 29.92 -10.12
C GLN A 490 8.89 28.94 -9.94
N PHE A 491 9.51 28.54 -11.04
CA PHE A 491 10.77 27.79 -11.06
C PHE A 491 11.97 28.76 -11.07
N ASP A 492 12.16 29.47 -9.96
CA ASP A 492 13.21 30.49 -9.78
C ASP A 492 14.25 30.12 -8.70
N GLY A 493 14.18 28.87 -8.20
CA GLY A 493 15.06 28.36 -7.15
C GLY A 493 14.73 28.83 -5.74
N LYS A 494 13.54 29.40 -5.51
CA LYS A 494 13.13 29.89 -4.19
C LYS A 494 12.02 29.07 -3.55
N ALA A 495 11.28 28.28 -4.33
CA ALA A 495 10.19 27.46 -3.83
C ALA A 495 10.73 26.36 -2.92
N PRO A 496 10.08 26.05 -1.80
CA PRO A 496 10.32 24.79 -1.10
C PRO A 496 9.75 23.63 -1.92
N ALA A 497 10.19 22.41 -1.61
CA ALA A 497 9.70 21.20 -2.27
C ALA A 497 9.30 20.14 -1.26
N LEU A 498 8.31 19.32 -1.62
CA LEU A 498 8.01 18.05 -1.00
C LEU A 498 8.41 16.95 -1.98
N GLN A 499 9.38 16.12 -1.62
CA GLN A 499 9.86 14.99 -2.42
C GLN A 499 9.41 13.69 -1.75
N TYR A 500 8.66 12.87 -2.46
CA TYR A 500 8.11 11.60 -1.97
C TYR A 500 8.74 10.43 -2.70
N GLY A 501 9.06 9.34 -1.99
CA GLY A 501 9.62 8.13 -2.60
C GLY A 501 9.36 6.87 -1.79
N TYR A 502 9.58 5.72 -2.45
CA TYR A 502 9.43 4.39 -1.88
C TYR A 502 10.62 3.48 -2.20
N GLY A 503 10.77 3.02 -3.45
CA GLY A 503 11.97 2.33 -3.97
C GLY A 503 12.18 0.92 -3.41
N GLY A 504 11.20 0.03 -3.53
CA GLY A 504 11.33 -1.37 -3.13
C GLY A 504 10.12 -2.22 -3.51
N PHE A 505 10.26 -3.54 -3.39
CA PHE A 505 9.19 -4.53 -3.52
C PHE A 505 8.43 -4.49 -4.84
N SER A 506 9.07 -4.00 -5.91
CA SER A 506 8.40 -3.81 -7.20
C SER A 506 7.11 -2.95 -7.13
N ILE A 507 7.01 -2.08 -6.10
CA ILE A 507 5.86 -1.17 -5.95
C ILE A 507 6.13 0.11 -6.74
N SER A 508 5.34 0.33 -7.78
CA SER A 508 5.36 1.57 -8.55
C SER A 508 4.71 2.71 -7.77
N ILE A 509 5.34 3.88 -7.78
CA ILE A 509 4.70 5.12 -7.33
C ILE A 509 4.10 5.82 -8.54
N ASP A 510 2.93 5.36 -8.91
CA ASP A 510 2.18 5.87 -10.06
C ASP A 510 1.58 7.24 -9.78
N PRO A 511 1.21 8.03 -10.82
CA PRO A 511 0.47 9.25 -10.61
C PRO A 511 -0.82 9.03 -9.81
N PHE A 512 -0.92 9.64 -8.64
CA PHE A 512 -2.05 9.55 -7.72
C PHE A 512 -2.61 10.92 -7.36
N PHE A 513 -3.86 10.98 -6.95
CA PHE A 513 -4.48 12.21 -6.50
C PHE A 513 -4.45 12.32 -4.97
N SER A 514 -4.05 13.50 -4.47
CA SER A 514 -4.17 13.84 -3.05
C SER A 514 -4.57 15.30 -2.89
N SER A 515 -5.82 15.52 -2.49
CA SER A 515 -6.33 16.86 -2.16
C SER A 515 -5.52 17.53 -1.05
N THR A 516 -5.05 16.74 -0.09
CA THR A 516 -4.21 17.20 1.04
C THR A 516 -2.87 17.72 0.56
N ILE A 517 -2.14 16.96 -0.30
CA ILE A 517 -0.85 17.41 -0.85
C ILE A 517 -1.03 18.65 -1.72
N LEU A 518 -2.03 18.67 -2.61
CA LEU A 518 -2.30 19.84 -3.44
C LEU A 518 -2.61 21.08 -2.60
N THR A 519 -3.42 20.92 -1.55
CA THR A 519 -3.71 22.01 -0.60
C THR A 519 -2.44 22.47 0.10
N PHE A 520 -1.59 21.56 0.56
CA PHE A 520 -0.33 21.89 1.25
C PHE A 520 0.61 22.67 0.33
N ILE A 521 0.87 22.19 -0.89
CA ILE A 521 1.76 22.90 -1.83
C ILE A 521 1.20 24.24 -2.27
N GLN A 522 -0.12 24.39 -2.41
CA GLN A 522 -0.77 25.66 -2.70
C GLN A 522 -0.58 26.66 -1.55
N LYS A 523 -0.84 26.21 -0.31
CA LYS A 523 -0.80 27.11 0.87
C LYS A 523 0.60 27.57 1.24
N TYR A 524 1.64 26.90 0.81
CA TYR A 524 3.03 27.27 1.07
C TYR A 524 3.85 27.59 -0.18
N GLY A 525 3.22 27.58 -1.37
CA GLY A 525 3.88 27.88 -2.64
C GLY A 525 5.01 26.91 -2.97
N MET A 526 4.77 25.65 -2.72
CA MET A 526 5.74 24.56 -2.88
C MET A 526 5.59 23.86 -4.23
N ILE A 527 6.54 23.00 -4.55
CA ILE A 527 6.38 21.95 -5.56
C ILE A 527 6.28 20.59 -4.88
N PHE A 528 5.64 19.63 -5.57
CA PHE A 528 5.64 18.23 -5.18
C PHE A 528 6.41 17.44 -6.23
N ALA A 529 7.39 16.65 -5.80
CA ALA A 529 8.27 15.89 -6.67
C ALA A 529 8.22 14.40 -6.33
N VAL A 530 8.04 13.56 -7.36
CA VAL A 530 7.94 12.10 -7.21
C VAL A 530 8.89 11.44 -8.20
N PRO A 531 10.15 11.15 -7.78
CA PRO A 531 11.07 10.38 -8.60
C PRO A 531 10.69 8.90 -8.58
N SER A 532 10.69 8.27 -9.75
CA SER A 532 10.42 6.84 -9.93
C SER A 532 11.73 6.05 -9.81
N ILE A 533 12.20 5.92 -8.58
CA ILE A 533 13.52 5.36 -8.25
C ILE A 533 13.56 3.84 -8.42
N ARG A 534 14.77 3.30 -8.65
CA ARG A 534 15.01 1.85 -8.73
C ARG A 534 14.53 1.14 -7.46
N GLY A 535 14.23 -0.15 -7.57
CA GLY A 535 13.56 -0.94 -6.53
C GLY A 535 12.03 -0.94 -6.65
N GLY A 536 11.43 0.07 -7.30
CA GLY A 536 10.03 0.09 -7.70
C GLY A 536 9.74 -0.76 -8.93
N GLY A 537 8.47 -0.83 -9.33
CA GLY A 537 7.99 -1.63 -10.47
C GLY A 537 7.75 -0.83 -11.75
N GLU A 538 8.12 0.44 -11.80
CA GLU A 538 7.74 1.37 -12.87
C GLU A 538 8.20 0.95 -14.27
N PHE A 539 9.30 0.16 -14.36
CA PHE A 539 9.87 -0.37 -15.59
C PHE A 539 10.04 -1.90 -15.54
N GLY A 540 9.19 -2.60 -14.80
CA GLY A 540 9.21 -4.06 -14.69
C GLY A 540 10.29 -4.61 -13.76
N GLU A 541 10.56 -5.91 -13.89
CA GLU A 541 11.36 -6.65 -12.91
C GLU A 541 12.84 -6.23 -12.87
N ASP A 542 13.44 -5.88 -14.00
CA ASP A 542 14.84 -5.41 -14.02
C ASP A 542 15.03 -4.12 -13.21
N TRP A 543 14.02 -3.23 -13.21
CA TRP A 543 14.03 -2.00 -12.43
C TRP A 543 13.93 -2.28 -10.92
N HIS A 544 13.09 -3.23 -10.56
CA HIS A 544 12.97 -3.71 -9.19
C HIS A 544 14.30 -4.29 -8.71
N LEU A 545 14.87 -5.26 -9.42
CA LEU A 545 16.10 -5.94 -9.06
C LEU A 545 17.32 -5.00 -9.03
N ALA A 546 17.29 -3.90 -9.79
CA ALA A 546 18.33 -2.87 -9.73
C ALA A 546 18.34 -2.05 -8.43
N GLY A 547 17.38 -2.26 -7.53
CA GLY A 547 17.28 -1.63 -6.21
C GLY A 547 17.10 -2.61 -5.06
N CYS A 548 17.48 -3.88 -5.22
CA CYS A 548 17.36 -4.93 -4.20
C CYS A 548 18.73 -5.39 -3.70
N ARG A 549 18.77 -5.91 -2.49
CA ARG A 549 19.92 -6.58 -1.86
C ARG A 549 21.19 -5.73 -1.99
N GLU A 550 22.28 -6.25 -2.56
CA GLU A 550 23.55 -5.55 -2.77
C GLU A 550 23.42 -4.29 -3.65
N LYS A 551 22.32 -4.13 -4.39
CA LYS A 551 22.01 -2.96 -5.21
C LYS A 551 21.07 -1.96 -4.54
N LYS A 552 20.67 -2.21 -3.29
CA LYS A 552 19.74 -1.34 -2.55
C LYS A 552 20.21 0.11 -2.43
N GLU A 553 21.51 0.33 -2.38
CA GLU A 553 22.10 1.68 -2.37
C GLU A 553 21.67 2.54 -3.56
N ASN A 554 21.37 1.93 -4.72
CA ASN A 554 20.89 2.66 -5.89
C ASN A 554 19.60 3.44 -5.60
N CYS A 555 18.70 2.91 -4.76
CA CYS A 555 17.48 3.62 -4.36
C CYS A 555 17.80 4.93 -3.66
N PHE A 556 18.78 4.90 -2.76
CA PHE A 556 19.20 6.06 -1.98
C PHE A 556 19.92 7.09 -2.85
N ASP A 557 20.81 6.64 -3.72
CA ASP A 557 21.54 7.49 -4.66
C ASP A 557 20.57 8.16 -5.64
N ASP A 558 19.59 7.43 -6.18
CA ASP A 558 18.54 7.97 -7.05
C ASP A 558 17.76 9.07 -6.34
N PHE A 559 17.37 8.86 -5.08
CA PHE A 559 16.56 9.80 -4.31
C PHE A 559 17.32 11.05 -3.90
N ILE A 560 18.60 10.92 -3.52
CA ILE A 560 19.49 12.06 -3.24
C ILE A 560 19.72 12.89 -4.51
N ALA A 561 20.03 12.22 -5.63
CA ALA A 561 20.25 12.88 -6.91
C ALA A 561 19.00 13.64 -7.41
N ALA A 562 17.78 13.17 -7.08
CA ALA A 562 16.55 13.91 -7.36
C ALA A 562 16.54 15.28 -6.66
N THR A 563 16.89 15.33 -5.37
CA THR A 563 16.98 16.59 -4.62
C THR A 563 18.05 17.53 -5.23
N GLU A 564 19.23 17.00 -5.55
CA GLU A 564 20.30 17.77 -6.18
C GLU A 564 19.86 18.35 -7.54
N PHE A 565 19.15 17.55 -8.35
CA PHE A 565 18.59 17.99 -9.62
C PHE A 565 17.56 19.12 -9.43
N LEU A 566 16.65 18.99 -8.46
CA LEU A 566 15.63 20.01 -8.17
C LEU A 566 16.26 21.35 -7.82
N VAL A 567 17.30 21.34 -6.99
CA VAL A 567 18.01 22.55 -6.59
C VAL A 567 18.83 23.14 -7.72
N LYS A 568 19.64 22.31 -8.41
CA LYS A 568 20.51 22.73 -9.51
C LYS A 568 19.72 23.37 -10.66
N ASN A 569 18.56 22.84 -10.96
CA ASN A 569 17.70 23.30 -12.06
C ASN A 569 16.66 24.34 -11.61
N LYS A 570 16.80 24.89 -10.41
CA LYS A 570 15.95 25.97 -9.85
C LYS A 570 14.48 25.59 -9.68
N TYR A 571 14.16 24.32 -9.58
CA TYR A 571 12.84 23.88 -9.15
C TYR A 571 12.61 24.13 -7.68
N ALA A 572 13.64 23.94 -6.85
CA ALA A 572 13.55 24.10 -5.41
C ALA A 572 14.72 24.92 -4.84
N ALA A 573 14.51 25.51 -3.67
CA ALA A 573 15.54 26.19 -2.91
C ALA A 573 16.45 25.19 -2.17
N GLN A 574 17.76 25.49 -2.16
CA GLN A 574 18.75 24.76 -1.36
C GLN A 574 18.34 24.71 0.11
N GLY A 575 18.40 23.52 0.73
CA GLY A 575 18.03 23.31 2.13
C GLY A 575 16.53 23.49 2.44
N LYS A 576 15.66 23.49 1.42
CA LYS A 576 14.19 23.58 1.58
C LYS A 576 13.44 22.43 0.91
N VAL A 577 14.10 21.30 0.67
CA VAL A 577 13.45 20.07 0.19
C VAL A 577 13.09 19.23 1.41
N ILE A 578 11.79 18.98 1.57
CA ILE A 578 11.22 18.04 2.54
C ILE A 578 11.24 16.68 1.87
N ILE A 579 11.83 15.68 2.49
CA ILE A 579 11.75 14.28 2.04
C ILE A 579 10.76 13.49 2.88
N ASN A 580 9.94 12.68 2.21
CA ASN A 580 8.91 11.86 2.85
C ASN A 580 8.81 10.49 2.21
N GLY A 581 8.53 9.49 3.03
CA GLY A 581 8.24 8.12 2.61
C GLY A 581 7.78 7.26 3.78
N GLY A 582 7.00 6.23 3.47
CA GLY A 582 6.45 5.31 4.47
C GLY A 582 6.91 3.86 4.25
N SER A 583 6.97 3.05 5.31
CA SER A 583 7.39 1.64 5.24
C SER A 583 8.83 1.53 4.67
N ASN A 584 9.04 0.82 3.58
CA ASN A 584 10.32 0.87 2.84
C ASN A 584 10.72 2.31 2.45
N GLY A 585 9.76 3.21 2.21
CA GLY A 585 10.02 4.64 2.01
C GLY A 585 10.51 5.35 3.28
N GLY A 586 10.15 4.87 4.46
CA GLY A 586 10.68 5.34 5.73
C GLY A 586 12.16 4.96 5.91
N LEU A 587 12.54 3.73 5.52
CA LEU A 587 13.94 3.32 5.38
C LEU A 587 14.69 4.23 4.39
N LEU A 588 14.12 4.46 3.21
CA LEU A 588 14.68 5.37 2.19
C LEU A 588 15.01 6.74 2.79
N VAL A 589 14.06 7.36 3.49
CA VAL A 589 14.23 8.70 4.09
C VAL A 589 15.38 8.70 5.09
N THR A 590 15.39 7.77 6.05
CA THR A 590 16.40 7.76 7.12
C THR A 590 17.78 7.36 6.60
N ALA A 591 17.87 6.44 5.66
CA ALA A 591 19.11 6.12 4.98
C ALA A 591 19.67 7.33 4.21
N CYS A 592 18.82 8.06 3.49
CA CYS A 592 19.23 9.29 2.78
C CYS A 592 19.68 10.40 3.73
N VAL A 593 18.99 10.59 4.87
CA VAL A 593 19.41 11.53 5.92
C VAL A 593 20.82 11.21 6.42
N ASN A 594 21.11 9.93 6.64
CA ASN A 594 22.43 9.51 7.12
C ASN A 594 23.54 9.73 6.07
N ARG A 595 23.24 9.48 4.79
CA ARG A 595 24.23 9.39 3.69
C ARG A 595 24.47 10.70 2.94
N ALA A 596 23.43 11.52 2.73
CA ALA A 596 23.55 12.76 1.96
C ALA A 596 24.42 13.79 2.67
N PRO A 597 25.12 14.69 1.95
CA PRO A 597 25.84 15.79 2.54
C PRO A 597 24.95 16.67 3.44
N GLU A 598 25.57 17.30 4.45
CA GLU A 598 24.86 18.25 5.32
C GLU A 598 24.19 19.38 4.50
N GLY A 599 22.96 19.72 4.86
CA GLY A 599 22.19 20.77 4.18
C GLY A 599 21.58 20.34 2.83
N THR A 600 21.69 19.08 2.42
CA THR A 600 20.98 18.58 1.22
C THR A 600 19.47 18.66 1.42
N PHE A 601 18.97 18.19 2.55
CA PHE A 601 17.55 18.20 2.88
C PHE A 601 17.23 19.28 3.91
N GLY A 602 16.06 19.89 3.77
CA GLY A 602 15.55 20.87 4.71
C GLY A 602 14.77 20.26 5.87
N CYS A 603 14.11 19.12 5.64
CA CYS A 603 13.30 18.39 6.61
C CYS A 603 13.15 16.93 6.16
N ALA A 604 13.04 16.01 7.11
CA ALA A 604 12.81 14.60 6.85
C ALA A 604 11.59 14.10 7.63
N ILE A 605 10.71 13.35 6.96
CA ILE A 605 9.53 12.74 7.54
C ILE A 605 9.52 11.26 7.14
N ALA A 606 9.80 10.38 8.08
CA ALA A 606 9.83 8.94 7.88
C ALA A 606 8.67 8.28 8.62
N GLU A 607 7.81 7.59 7.89
CA GLU A 607 6.58 6.98 8.41
C GLU A 607 6.74 5.47 8.45
N VAL A 608 6.46 4.84 9.61
CA VAL A 608 6.43 3.38 9.83
C VAL A 608 7.60 2.63 9.15
N GLY A 609 8.82 3.16 9.28
CA GLY A 609 9.98 2.73 8.50
C GLY A 609 10.75 1.56 9.10
N VAL A 610 11.42 0.79 8.22
CA VAL A 610 12.33 -0.29 8.60
C VAL A 610 13.71 0.31 8.88
N HIS A 611 13.99 0.68 10.14
CA HIS A 611 15.23 1.40 10.49
C HIS A 611 16.35 0.49 11.02
N ASP A 612 16.04 -0.74 11.43
CA ASP A 612 16.97 -1.77 11.87
C ASP A 612 17.00 -2.92 10.85
N LEU A 613 17.94 -2.86 9.90
CA LEU A 613 18.09 -3.90 8.89
C LEU A 613 18.82 -5.15 9.40
N LEU A 614 19.24 -5.20 10.65
CA LEU A 614 19.88 -6.39 11.22
C LEU A 614 18.89 -7.30 11.95
N LYS A 615 17.66 -6.81 12.25
CA LYS A 615 16.67 -7.58 13.00
C LYS A 615 15.29 -7.70 12.34
N PHE A 616 15.03 -7.02 11.22
CA PHE A 616 13.71 -7.00 10.58
C PHE A 616 13.14 -8.41 10.34
N HIS A 617 13.98 -9.37 9.96
CA HIS A 617 13.60 -10.75 9.60
C HIS A 617 13.17 -11.60 10.81
N LYS A 618 13.33 -11.09 12.03
CA LYS A 618 12.97 -11.79 13.27
C LYS A 618 11.53 -11.52 13.72
N PHE A 619 10.85 -10.57 13.08
CA PHE A 619 9.54 -10.10 13.49
C PHE A 619 8.51 -10.24 12.38
N THR A 620 7.31 -10.64 12.73
CA THR A 620 6.13 -10.69 11.85
C THR A 620 6.44 -11.22 10.45
N ILE A 621 6.01 -10.56 9.39
CA ILE A 621 6.30 -10.94 8.00
C ILE A 621 7.72 -10.58 7.51
N GLY A 622 8.59 -10.10 8.38
CA GLY A 622 9.92 -9.62 8.00
C GLY A 622 10.78 -10.63 7.24
N LYS A 623 10.63 -11.94 7.49
CA LYS A 623 11.32 -12.98 6.69
C LYS A 623 11.02 -12.87 5.20
N ALA A 624 9.81 -12.48 4.81
CA ALA A 624 9.45 -12.32 3.43
C ALA A 624 10.19 -11.16 2.73
N TRP A 625 10.83 -10.25 3.47
CA TRP A 625 11.57 -9.11 2.91
C TRP A 625 13.03 -9.42 2.59
N ILE A 626 13.50 -10.63 2.90
CA ILE A 626 14.87 -11.08 2.61
C ILE A 626 15.19 -10.98 1.11
N SER A 627 14.21 -11.19 0.24
CA SER A 627 14.38 -11.03 -1.20
C SER A 627 14.75 -9.61 -1.62
N ASP A 628 14.27 -8.60 -0.88
CA ASP A 628 14.54 -7.18 -1.16
C ASP A 628 15.76 -6.65 -0.42
N TYR A 629 15.99 -7.09 0.84
CA TYR A 629 17.02 -6.56 1.72
C TYR A 629 18.23 -7.45 1.90
N GLY A 630 18.11 -8.77 1.69
CA GLY A 630 19.10 -9.78 2.09
C GLY A 630 18.83 -10.36 3.48
N ASN A 631 19.54 -11.43 3.85
CA ASN A 631 19.44 -12.09 5.15
C ASN A 631 20.63 -11.68 6.06
N PRO A 632 20.43 -10.90 7.13
CA PRO A 632 21.53 -10.47 8.00
C PRO A 632 22.26 -11.61 8.73
N ASP A 633 21.63 -12.80 8.84
CA ASP A 633 22.24 -13.98 9.46
C ASP A 633 23.22 -14.71 8.50
N GLU A 634 23.19 -14.36 7.18
CA GLU A 634 24.13 -14.87 6.18
C GLU A 634 25.34 -13.92 6.07
N PRO A 635 26.59 -14.45 6.19
CA PRO A 635 27.78 -13.60 6.24
C PRO A 635 28.01 -12.69 5.03
N ASP A 636 27.68 -13.18 3.83
CA ASP A 636 27.83 -12.40 2.59
C ASP A 636 26.78 -11.28 2.52
N ASP A 637 25.56 -11.56 2.96
CA ASP A 637 24.46 -10.58 2.97
C ASP A 637 24.69 -9.53 4.07
N PHE A 638 25.18 -9.93 5.25
CA PHE A 638 25.53 -9.01 6.33
C PHE A 638 26.47 -7.90 5.84
N ASP A 639 27.46 -8.25 5.01
CA ASP A 639 28.47 -7.30 4.53
C ASP A 639 27.90 -6.16 3.70
N PHE A 640 26.82 -6.37 2.94
CA PHE A 640 26.15 -5.28 2.24
C PHE A 640 24.96 -4.67 3.02
N ILE A 641 24.32 -5.43 3.92
CA ILE A 641 23.18 -4.93 4.71
C ILE A 641 23.63 -3.94 5.79
N PHE A 642 24.68 -4.29 6.54
CA PHE A 642 25.13 -3.48 7.67
C PHE A 642 25.39 -2.01 7.31
N PRO A 643 26.09 -1.68 6.19
CA PRO A 643 26.28 -0.29 5.78
C PRO A 643 25.02 0.45 5.37
N LEU A 644 23.93 -0.28 5.07
CA LEU A 644 22.66 0.30 4.64
C LEU A 644 21.70 0.57 5.82
N SER A 645 21.89 -0.11 6.95
CA SER A 645 21.00 -0.03 8.11
C SER A 645 21.03 1.36 8.78
N PRO A 646 19.92 2.12 8.76
CA PRO A 646 19.91 3.47 9.31
C PRO A 646 20.31 3.55 10.78
N LEU A 647 19.79 2.65 11.62
CA LEU A 647 20.07 2.62 13.06
C LEU A 647 21.58 2.50 13.36
N HIS A 648 22.29 1.72 12.55
CA HIS A 648 23.71 1.40 12.78
C HIS A 648 24.69 2.38 12.11
N ASN A 649 24.18 3.28 11.28
CA ASN A 649 25.00 4.19 10.47
C ASN A 649 24.61 5.67 10.65
N ILE A 650 24.17 6.05 11.86
CA ILE A 650 23.92 7.45 12.19
C ILE A 650 25.27 8.20 12.19
N PRO A 651 25.45 9.25 11.35
CA PRO A 651 26.72 9.96 11.25
C PRO A 651 26.98 10.79 12.51
N LYS A 652 28.19 10.70 13.10
CA LYS A 652 28.50 11.35 14.40
C LYS A 652 28.75 12.85 14.30
N ASP A 653 29.36 13.30 13.20
CA ASP A 653 29.87 14.68 13.04
C ASP A 653 29.09 15.48 12.00
N LYS A 654 27.76 15.32 11.98
CA LYS A 654 26.90 15.94 10.99
C LYS A 654 25.69 16.58 11.67
N ILE A 655 25.34 17.80 11.27
CA ILE A 655 24.06 18.40 11.63
C ILE A 655 22.96 17.72 10.82
N LEU A 656 22.02 17.08 11.51
CA LEU A 656 20.88 16.43 10.88
C LEU A 656 19.75 17.46 10.64
N PRO A 657 18.98 17.30 9.54
CA PRO A 657 17.81 18.14 9.31
C PRO A 657 16.76 17.90 10.40
N PRO A 658 15.79 18.80 10.57
CA PRO A 658 14.59 18.53 11.35
C PRO A 658 13.99 17.20 10.89
N THR A 659 13.83 16.23 11.80
CA THR A 659 13.38 14.89 11.48
C THR A 659 12.20 14.51 12.35
N LEU A 660 11.12 14.06 11.71
CA LEU A 660 9.94 13.51 12.37
C LEU A 660 9.77 12.05 11.95
N LEU A 661 9.88 11.16 12.91
CA LEU A 661 9.52 9.76 12.76
C LEU A 661 8.06 9.59 13.17
N LEU A 662 7.28 8.91 12.36
CA LEU A 662 5.91 8.52 12.68
C LEU A 662 5.85 7.00 12.77
N THR A 663 5.19 6.49 13.79
CA THR A 663 4.92 5.06 13.96
C THR A 663 3.56 4.86 14.61
N ALA A 664 3.10 3.63 14.64
CA ALA A 664 1.87 3.21 15.29
C ALA A 664 2.18 2.09 16.28
N ASP A 665 1.52 2.10 17.45
CA ASP A 665 1.85 1.15 18.50
C ASP A 665 1.31 -0.27 18.26
N HIS A 666 0.37 -0.44 17.32
CA HIS A 666 -0.20 -1.71 16.91
C HIS A 666 0.20 -2.10 15.47
N ASP A 667 1.35 -1.62 14.99
CA ASP A 667 1.88 -1.99 13.67
C ASP A 667 2.48 -3.41 13.72
N ASP A 668 1.70 -4.39 13.25
CA ASP A 668 2.06 -5.80 13.16
C ASP A 668 2.61 -6.21 11.78
N ARG A 669 2.96 -5.22 10.94
CA ARG A 669 3.68 -5.40 9.68
C ARG A 669 5.14 -4.97 9.83
N VAL A 670 5.37 -3.69 10.10
CA VAL A 670 6.68 -3.12 10.44
C VAL A 670 6.65 -2.75 11.91
N VAL A 671 7.08 -3.69 12.75
CA VAL A 671 7.00 -3.53 14.21
C VAL A 671 7.60 -2.20 14.69
N PRO A 672 6.93 -1.52 15.64
CA PRO A 672 7.29 -0.14 16.03
C PRO A 672 8.69 -0.02 16.66
N MET A 673 9.30 -1.13 17.08
CA MET A 673 10.67 -1.14 17.63
C MET A 673 11.70 -0.50 16.69
N HIS A 674 11.50 -0.60 15.35
CA HIS A 674 12.35 0.07 14.38
C HIS A 674 12.42 1.57 14.61
N SER A 675 11.24 2.19 14.76
CA SER A 675 11.13 3.63 15.02
C SER A 675 11.55 3.99 16.44
N PHE A 676 11.27 3.14 17.43
CA PHE A 676 11.61 3.38 18.82
C PHE A 676 13.14 3.40 19.04
N LYS A 677 13.82 2.34 18.58
CA LYS A 677 15.26 2.22 18.70
C LYS A 677 15.99 3.32 17.93
N TYR A 678 15.54 3.61 16.70
CA TYR A 678 16.15 4.66 15.87
C TYR A 678 15.95 6.06 16.49
N ALA A 679 14.76 6.39 17.01
CA ALA A 679 14.50 7.64 17.71
C ALA A 679 15.37 7.79 18.96
N ALA A 680 15.45 6.73 19.77
CA ALA A 680 16.25 6.73 21.00
C ALA A 680 17.73 6.96 20.70
N GLU A 681 18.31 6.29 19.68
CA GLU A 681 19.71 6.48 19.30
C GLU A 681 19.97 7.84 18.67
N LEU A 682 19.05 8.35 17.81
CA LEU A 682 19.15 9.72 17.26
C LEU A 682 19.20 10.77 18.38
N GLN A 683 18.29 10.70 19.33
CA GLN A 683 18.18 11.65 20.44
C GLN A 683 19.35 11.55 21.41
N HIS A 684 19.95 10.35 21.56
CA HIS A 684 21.16 10.18 22.35
C HIS A 684 22.39 10.70 21.65
N SER A 685 22.68 10.24 20.43
CA SER A 685 23.90 10.57 19.69
C SER A 685 23.93 12.02 19.20
N HIS A 686 22.76 12.61 18.96
CA HIS A 686 22.58 13.98 18.45
C HIS A 686 21.81 14.88 19.43
N ALA A 687 22.00 14.68 20.73
CA ALA A 687 21.31 15.48 21.76
C ALA A 687 21.45 16.99 21.56
N GLN A 688 22.58 17.46 21.03
CA GLN A 688 22.88 18.86 20.80
C GLN A 688 22.56 19.33 19.37
N ASN A 689 21.89 18.50 18.56
CA ASN A 689 21.50 18.89 17.20
C ASN A 689 20.64 20.17 17.24
N PRO A 690 20.95 21.19 16.42
CA PRO A 690 20.20 22.46 16.44
C PRO A 690 18.76 22.33 15.90
N HIS A 691 18.42 21.17 15.36
CA HIS A 691 17.10 20.87 14.81
C HIS A 691 16.40 19.75 15.59
N PRO A 692 15.05 19.75 15.67
CA PRO A 692 14.29 18.73 16.39
C PRO A 692 14.38 17.35 15.71
N LEU A 693 14.56 16.31 16.54
CA LEU A 693 14.56 14.90 16.16
C LEU A 693 13.45 14.23 16.99
N LEU A 694 12.26 14.07 16.40
CA LEU A 694 11.04 13.76 17.13
C LEU A 694 10.44 12.43 16.71
N LEU A 695 9.74 11.77 17.64
CA LEU A 695 8.97 10.58 17.42
C LEU A 695 7.49 10.86 17.73
N ARG A 696 6.62 10.68 16.73
CA ARG A 696 5.17 10.70 16.88
C ARG A 696 4.66 9.26 16.89
N VAL A 697 3.99 8.89 17.96
CA VAL A 697 3.37 7.56 18.09
C VAL A 697 1.85 7.73 17.98
N GLU A 698 1.24 7.08 17.02
CA GLU A 698 -0.21 6.93 16.94
C GLU A 698 -0.63 5.75 17.80
N LYS A 699 -1.53 6.00 18.76
CA LYS A 699 -2.06 4.95 19.64
C LYS A 699 -3.24 4.24 18.97
N MET A 700 -3.38 2.93 19.20
CA MET A 700 -4.45 2.10 18.64
C MET A 700 -4.53 2.19 17.11
N ALA A 701 -3.39 2.10 16.45
CA ALA A 701 -3.28 2.15 14.99
C ALA A 701 -2.22 1.17 14.50
N GLY A 702 -2.43 0.59 13.30
CA GLY A 702 -1.52 -0.31 12.62
C GLY A 702 -0.71 0.37 11.51
N HIS A 703 -0.23 -0.40 10.55
CA HIS A 703 0.68 0.05 9.48
C HIS A 703 0.12 1.14 8.55
N GLY A 704 -1.17 1.38 8.59
CA GLY A 704 -1.83 2.41 7.77
C GLY A 704 -3.29 2.09 7.48
N ALA A 705 -3.67 0.81 7.51
CA ALA A 705 -5.06 0.39 7.44
C ALA A 705 -5.84 0.78 8.73
N GLY A 706 -7.14 0.85 8.66
CA GLY A 706 -8.01 1.08 9.82
C GLY A 706 -8.05 2.51 10.37
N LYS A 707 -7.14 3.41 9.98
CA LYS A 707 -7.19 4.82 10.42
C LYS A 707 -8.44 5.51 9.88
N SER A 708 -9.19 6.17 10.78
CA SER A 708 -10.33 6.99 10.38
C SER A 708 -9.90 8.20 9.55
N THR A 709 -10.83 8.78 8.80
CA THR A 709 -10.60 10.01 8.01
C THR A 709 -10.06 11.14 8.90
N GLN A 710 -10.59 11.31 10.11
CA GLN A 710 -10.13 12.34 11.04
C GLN A 710 -8.72 12.07 11.59
N GLN A 711 -8.37 10.82 11.88
CA GLN A 711 -7.00 10.45 12.25
C GLN A 711 -6.02 10.78 11.12
N LYS A 712 -6.36 10.46 9.87
CA LYS A 712 -5.54 10.81 8.69
C LYS A 712 -5.37 12.31 8.52
N ILE A 713 -6.43 13.09 8.67
CA ILE A 713 -6.38 14.56 8.58
C ILE A 713 -5.46 15.14 9.65
N LYS A 714 -5.59 14.69 10.91
CA LYS A 714 -4.75 15.12 12.01
C LYS A 714 -3.28 14.75 11.80
N GLU A 715 -3.01 13.53 11.37
CA GLU A 715 -1.66 13.08 11.06
C GLU A 715 -1.03 13.93 9.94
N HIS A 716 -1.79 14.20 8.88
CA HIS A 716 -1.33 15.11 7.81
C HIS A 716 -1.07 16.53 8.30
N ALA A 717 -1.91 17.07 9.18
CA ALA A 717 -1.69 18.38 9.77
C ALA A 717 -0.44 18.41 10.65
N ASP A 718 -0.20 17.36 11.43
CA ASP A 718 0.99 17.21 12.27
C ASP A 718 2.27 17.17 11.43
N LYS A 719 2.35 16.27 10.44
CA LYS A 719 3.57 16.08 9.63
C LYS A 719 3.87 17.28 8.72
N TRP A 720 2.88 17.79 8.02
CA TRP A 720 3.08 18.96 7.16
C TRP A 720 3.24 20.25 7.95
N GLY A 721 2.58 20.34 9.10
CA GLY A 721 2.77 21.42 10.07
C GLY A 721 4.18 21.43 10.66
N PHE A 722 4.73 20.26 11.00
CA PHE A 722 6.13 20.11 11.43
C PHE A 722 7.10 20.62 10.37
N ALA A 723 6.92 20.19 9.13
CA ALA A 723 7.78 20.60 8.02
C ALA A 723 7.72 22.12 7.77
N ALA A 724 6.50 22.67 7.70
CA ALA A 724 6.32 24.11 7.50
C ALA A 724 6.93 24.95 8.62
N GLN A 725 6.74 24.52 9.88
CA GLN A 725 7.33 25.19 11.05
C GLN A 725 8.87 25.11 11.04
N SER A 726 9.42 23.93 10.77
CA SER A 726 10.87 23.68 10.77
C SER A 726 11.60 24.47 9.68
N LEU A 727 10.97 24.67 8.53
CA LEU A 727 11.53 25.43 7.42
C LEU A 727 11.17 26.93 7.45
N GLY A 728 10.38 27.38 8.44
CA GLY A 728 9.92 28.76 8.54
C GLY A 728 9.08 29.19 7.33
N LEU A 729 8.22 28.29 6.81
CA LEU A 729 7.38 28.56 5.66
C LEU A 729 6.21 29.48 6.04
N GLU A 730 5.93 30.44 5.16
CA GLU A 730 4.82 31.37 5.35
C GLU A 730 3.55 30.85 4.65
N TRP A 731 2.45 30.94 5.37
CA TRP A 731 1.13 30.63 4.84
C TRP A 731 0.70 31.63 3.77
N ARG A 732 0.24 31.14 2.63
CA ARG A 732 -0.26 31.95 1.52
C ARG A 732 -1.79 31.88 1.44
N ASP A 733 -2.45 33.02 1.50
CA ASP A 733 -3.86 33.12 1.17
C ASP A 733 -3.98 33.25 -0.36
N VAL A 734 -4.21 32.13 -1.02
CA VAL A 734 -4.47 32.12 -2.47
C VAL A 734 -5.92 32.61 -2.67
N PRO A 735 -6.17 33.63 -3.53
CA PRO A 735 -7.52 34.07 -3.81
C PRO A 735 -8.42 32.91 -4.26
N ALA A 736 -9.68 32.92 -3.83
CA ALA A 736 -10.65 31.97 -4.36
C ALA A 736 -10.67 32.07 -5.90
N PRO A 737 -10.80 30.93 -6.62
CA PRO A 737 -10.85 30.96 -8.08
C PRO A 737 -11.92 31.95 -8.53
N THR A 738 -11.51 32.87 -9.39
CA THR A 738 -12.46 33.77 -10.06
C THR A 738 -13.45 32.90 -10.83
N LYS A 739 -14.71 32.88 -10.39
CA LYS A 739 -15.78 32.24 -11.15
C LYS A 739 -15.75 32.83 -12.55
N HIS A 740 -15.22 32.09 -13.52
CA HIS A 740 -15.42 32.45 -14.90
C HIS A 740 -16.92 32.49 -15.14
N ARG A 741 -17.44 33.68 -15.32
CA ARG A 741 -18.79 33.86 -15.87
C ARG A 741 -18.75 33.22 -17.26
N THR A 742 -19.37 32.07 -17.39
CA THR A 742 -19.76 31.54 -18.70
C THR A 742 -20.64 32.60 -19.37
N ALA A 743 -20.13 33.20 -20.42
CA ALA A 743 -20.87 34.03 -21.34
C ALA A 743 -21.75 33.17 -22.25
#